data_79d3846709b1997d7dd833b5c0158b64
#
_entry.id   79d3846709b1997d7dd833b5c0158b64
#
_cell.length_a   1.000
_cell.length_b   1.000
_cell.length_c   1.000
_cell.angle_alpha   90.00
_cell.angle_beta   90.00
_cell.angle_gamma   90.00
#
_symmetry.space_group_name_H-M   'P 1'
#
loop_
_entity.id
_entity.type
_entity.pdbx_description
1 polymer ?
#
loop_
_entity_poly.entity_id
_entity_poly.type
_entity_poly.pdbx_seq_one_letter_code
_entity_poly.pdbx_strand_id
1 'polypeptide(L)'
;MHIRIASLNRNWSLLRVAPIAALFGALIAVSGYAQASVVGVSDNPQVTLHGLNGGSLENREIAVQWQLHEGRLSELMIRYKGPSSNRKKEAIALDGPFSIELKDAGVLRASDLTIEGGARIEHLMPGPNASRYSDRLPGVAVHYKMADPAALFHADWALILRQDSHYVRQVLTVTSVSKPVPIDDVRIIDLHASGAEVAGVVKGSPLVVGDFFLGFESPLSQSSVVGDHAVSELQSGVPIGAGQSAQYSSVIGVAADGQMRRAFLTYLEQERAHPYRTFLHYNSWFDIGFFTPYTQQDALDRIHAIGDELHKKRGVTLDSYLFDDGWDNHNDLWRIRDDFKDGFAPLAKAAAEYGTAPGIWLSPWGGYGPPKQERLATARRDGYEIVDGGLALSGPKYYARFHEAVTEMVTKYGVNQFKLDGTGNADLVVKGSAFSSDFDAAIHLIGDLRKLKPDLYINLTSGTYPSPFWLFYADSIWRGGDDTEFAGVGSSRERWITYRDADTYDEVVKAGRLFPLNSLMLHGIVYAQKAPHLSTDPGGDFRNEVRSYFGTGTQLQELYVTPALLTAADWDALAEAAKWSRRNVSTLVDTHWIGGDPRWLSVYGWASWSPEKGIMTLRNPSDKAQDFTIDIGHAFELPTNAAEHYSAHSPWTEDTSLPSIDLTAGQPYTFHLAPFQVVTLEARPQ
;
A
#
# COMPACT_ATOMS: atom_id res chain seq x y z
N MET A 1 -60.53 -18.28 -7.88
CA MET A 1 -61.70 -17.41 -7.55
C MET A 1 -61.16 -15.97 -7.74
N HIS A 2 -61.63 -15.39 -8.83
CA HIS A 2 -61.36 -14.00 -9.23
C HIS A 2 -62.06 -13.03 -8.29
N ILE A 3 -61.53 -11.83 -8.07
CA ILE A 3 -62.21 -10.52 -8.12
C ILE A 3 -61.14 -9.43 -8.06
N ARG A 4 -61.15 -8.59 -8.94
CA ARG A 4 -60.84 -7.34 -9.62
C ARG A 4 -60.88 -6.10 -8.71
N ILE A 5 -59.88 -5.28 -8.87
CA ILE A 5 -59.76 -3.84 -9.20
C ILE A 5 -60.88 -2.91 -8.70
N ALA A 6 -60.45 -1.80 -8.05
CA ALA A 6 -60.98 -0.47 -8.30
C ALA A 6 -60.00 0.64 -7.86
N SER A 7 -59.69 1.50 -8.81
CA SER A 7 -58.99 2.77 -8.71
C SER A 7 -59.89 3.88 -8.16
N LEU A 8 -59.35 4.81 -7.42
CA LEU A 8 -59.94 6.15 -7.27
C LEU A 8 -58.82 7.21 -7.09
N ASN A 9 -58.69 8.01 -8.15
CA ASN A 9 -58.05 9.31 -8.16
C ASN A 9 -58.82 10.31 -7.28
N ARG A 10 -58.10 11.13 -6.50
CA ARG A 10 -58.49 12.51 -6.22
C ARG A 10 -57.29 13.39 -5.92
N ASN A 11 -57.06 14.37 -6.81
CA ASN A 11 -56.27 15.57 -6.62
C ASN A 11 -56.72 16.39 -5.42
N TRP A 12 -55.82 16.96 -4.64
CA TRP A 12 -55.93 18.30 -4.07
C TRP A 12 -54.55 18.94 -3.85
N SER A 13 -54.52 20.19 -4.18
CA SER A 13 -53.52 21.19 -4.38
C SER A 13 -52.59 21.54 -3.19
N LEU A 14 -51.34 21.82 -3.53
CA LEU A 14 -50.45 22.92 -3.13
C LEU A 14 -50.57 23.53 -1.73
N LEU A 15 -49.57 23.26 -0.89
CA LEU A 15 -49.05 24.26 0.04
C LEU A 15 -47.53 24.13 0.06
N ARG A 16 -46.84 25.19 -0.41
CA ARG A 16 -45.39 25.32 -0.39
C ARG A 16 -44.98 25.57 1.07
N VAL A 17 -44.14 24.66 1.59
CA VAL A 17 -43.25 24.90 2.73
C VAL A 17 -41.86 24.58 2.26
N ALA A 18 -41.02 25.62 2.21
CA ALA A 18 -39.60 25.48 1.90
C ALA A 18 -38.85 24.86 3.10
N PRO A 19 -38.03 23.85 2.93
CA PRO A 19 -37.05 23.50 3.94
C PRO A 19 -35.81 24.40 3.76
N ILE A 20 -35.41 25.06 4.81
CA ILE A 20 -34.10 25.66 4.97
C ILE A 20 -33.12 24.49 5.04
N ALA A 21 -32.46 24.22 3.92
CA ALA A 21 -31.28 23.33 3.88
C ALA A 21 -30.08 24.12 4.41
N ALA A 22 -29.70 23.85 5.64
CA ALA A 22 -28.38 24.25 6.15
C ALA A 22 -27.34 23.41 5.39
N LEU A 23 -26.70 24.02 4.41
CA LEU A 23 -25.47 23.50 3.79
C LEU A 23 -24.33 23.55 4.81
N PHE A 24 -24.08 22.46 5.51
CA PHE A 24 -22.76 22.17 6.03
C PHE A 24 -21.94 21.54 4.89
N GLY A 25 -21.36 22.36 4.06
CA GLY A 25 -20.32 21.99 3.14
C GLY A 25 -19.04 21.73 3.93
N ALA A 26 -18.78 20.47 4.27
CA ALA A 26 -17.43 20.04 4.59
C ALA A 26 -16.61 20.14 3.30
N LEU A 27 -15.83 21.21 3.16
CA LEU A 27 -14.74 21.26 2.21
C LEU A 27 -13.71 20.20 2.64
N ILE A 28 -13.83 19.00 2.10
CA ILE A 28 -12.71 18.05 2.03
C ILE A 28 -11.79 18.70 0.99
N ALA A 29 -10.74 19.36 1.46
CA ALA A 29 -9.62 19.75 0.63
C ALA A 29 -8.96 18.44 0.17
N VAL A 30 -9.35 17.95 -1.01
CA VAL A 30 -8.59 16.96 -1.76
C VAL A 30 -7.31 17.68 -2.14
N SER A 31 -6.25 17.46 -1.36
CA SER A 31 -4.90 17.83 -1.74
C SER A 31 -4.53 16.96 -2.94
N GLY A 32 -4.83 17.48 -4.14
CA GLY A 32 -4.29 16.94 -5.36
C GLY A 32 -2.76 16.96 -5.25
N TYR A 33 -2.12 15.86 -5.62
CA TYR A 33 -0.69 15.82 -5.90
C TYR A 33 -0.41 16.88 -6.97
N ALA A 34 0.03 18.05 -6.54
CA ALA A 34 0.61 19.00 -7.45
C ALA A 34 2.02 18.50 -7.77
N GLN A 35 2.15 17.64 -8.78
CA GLN A 35 3.31 17.78 -9.64
C GLN A 35 3.34 19.27 -9.98
N ALA A 36 4.49 19.91 -9.78
CA ALA A 36 4.69 21.28 -10.25
C ALA A 36 4.54 21.27 -11.77
N SER A 37 3.30 21.28 -12.23
CA SER A 37 2.97 21.63 -13.58
C SER A 37 3.28 23.11 -13.69
N VAL A 38 4.43 23.45 -14.25
CA VAL A 38 4.54 24.65 -15.09
C VAL A 38 3.19 24.71 -15.82
N VAL A 39 2.49 25.85 -15.71
CA VAL A 39 1.24 26.10 -16.44
C VAL A 39 1.54 25.84 -17.93
N GLY A 40 1.39 24.62 -18.37
CA GLY A 40 1.77 24.08 -19.67
C GLY A 40 0.64 23.17 -20.14
N VAL A 41 0.38 23.21 -21.40
CA VAL A 41 -0.54 22.36 -22.16
C VAL A 41 -0.55 20.94 -21.58
N SER A 42 -1.71 20.41 -21.19
CA SER A 42 -1.86 19.05 -20.66
C SER A 42 -1.27 18.04 -21.66
N ASP A 43 -0.48 17.09 -21.14
CA ASP A 43 0.20 16.09 -21.96
C ASP A 43 -0.70 14.88 -22.21
N ASN A 44 -1.62 15.03 -23.16
CA ASN A 44 -2.55 13.98 -23.53
C ASN A 44 -1.86 12.91 -24.38
N PRO A 45 -2.07 11.63 -24.10
CA PRO A 45 -1.56 10.55 -24.95
C PRO A 45 -2.01 10.65 -26.39
N GLN A 46 -1.07 10.40 -27.31
CA GLN A 46 -1.32 10.34 -28.75
C GLN A 46 -1.13 8.91 -29.25
N VAL A 47 -2.07 8.44 -30.07
CA VAL A 47 -2.00 7.13 -30.71
C VAL A 47 -1.90 7.30 -32.22
N THR A 48 -0.97 6.57 -32.85
CA THR A 48 -0.82 6.51 -34.32
C THR A 48 -0.83 5.04 -34.72
N LEU A 49 -1.74 4.67 -35.61
CA LEU A 49 -1.81 3.32 -36.18
C LEU A 49 -1.17 3.32 -37.58
N HIS A 50 -0.31 2.33 -37.85
CA HIS A 50 0.37 2.14 -39.14
C HIS A 50 -0.29 1.03 -39.98
N GLY A 51 -1.60 0.94 -39.90
CA GLY A 51 -2.39 -0.08 -40.61
C GLY A 51 -2.05 -1.50 -40.12
N LEU A 52 -1.61 -2.37 -41.03
CA LEU A 52 -1.24 -3.76 -40.70
C LEU A 52 0.17 -3.91 -40.10
N ASN A 53 0.91 -2.81 -39.94
CA ASN A 53 2.31 -2.86 -39.48
C ASN A 53 2.46 -2.57 -37.96
N GLY A 54 1.38 -2.24 -37.27
CA GLY A 54 1.43 -1.92 -35.83
C GLY A 54 1.05 -0.46 -35.54
N GLY A 55 1.71 0.16 -34.57
CA GLY A 55 1.42 1.54 -34.16
C GLY A 55 2.33 2.07 -33.08
N SER A 56 1.99 3.27 -32.58
CA SER A 56 2.63 3.89 -31.42
C SER A 56 1.61 4.54 -30.51
N LEU A 57 1.94 4.57 -29.22
CA LEU A 57 1.22 5.28 -28.17
C LEU A 57 2.24 6.09 -27.38
N GLU A 58 2.09 7.40 -27.30
CA GLU A 58 3.11 8.27 -26.73
C GLU A 58 2.57 9.54 -26.09
N ASN A 59 3.37 10.12 -25.23
CA ASN A 59 3.26 11.48 -24.69
C ASN A 59 4.64 12.16 -24.70
N ARG A 60 4.88 13.21 -23.87
CA ARG A 60 6.18 13.90 -23.83
C ARG A 60 7.28 13.09 -23.16
N GLU A 61 6.93 12.21 -22.23
CA GLU A 61 7.88 11.48 -21.40
C GLU A 61 8.23 10.10 -21.96
N ILE A 62 7.24 9.39 -22.53
CA ILE A 62 7.39 8.01 -22.95
C ILE A 62 6.73 7.76 -24.29
N ALA A 63 7.35 6.92 -25.13
CA ALA A 63 6.76 6.40 -26.36
C ALA A 63 6.86 4.88 -26.37
N VAL A 64 5.77 4.22 -26.74
CA VAL A 64 5.71 2.78 -26.96
C VAL A 64 5.35 2.53 -28.40
N GLN A 65 6.12 1.68 -29.08
CA GLN A 65 5.90 1.24 -30.45
C GLN A 65 5.74 -0.27 -30.46
N TRP A 66 4.73 -0.74 -31.18
CA TRP A 66 4.54 -2.17 -31.42
C TRP A 66 4.51 -2.46 -32.88
N GLN A 67 4.96 -3.66 -33.24
CA GLN A 67 4.99 -4.12 -34.64
C GLN A 67 4.05 -5.32 -34.78
N LEU A 68 3.46 -5.39 -36.00
CA LEU A 68 2.72 -6.55 -36.47
C LEU A 68 3.49 -7.18 -37.64
N HIS A 69 3.70 -8.48 -37.57
CA HIS A 69 4.25 -9.27 -38.64
C HIS A 69 3.22 -10.31 -39.05
N GLU A 70 2.80 -10.25 -40.35
CA GLU A 70 1.76 -11.16 -40.87
C GLU A 70 0.47 -11.20 -40.05
N GLY A 71 0.04 -10.04 -39.51
CA GLY A 71 -1.15 -9.93 -38.67
C GLY A 71 -1.00 -10.51 -37.25
N ARG A 72 0.23 -10.65 -36.73
CA ARG A 72 0.57 -11.14 -35.41
C ARG A 72 1.45 -10.15 -34.67
N LEU A 73 1.23 -10.02 -33.39
CA LEU A 73 1.97 -9.10 -32.53
C LEU A 73 3.38 -9.65 -32.25
N SER A 74 4.43 -8.93 -32.63
CA SER A 74 5.82 -9.44 -32.62
C SER A 74 6.77 -8.70 -31.70
N GLU A 75 6.78 -7.37 -31.72
CA GLU A 75 7.76 -6.57 -30.98
C GLU A 75 7.08 -5.45 -30.20
N LEU A 76 7.70 -5.10 -29.07
CA LEU A 76 7.32 -3.96 -28.27
C LEU A 76 8.57 -3.18 -27.88
N MET A 77 8.69 -1.95 -28.38
CA MET A 77 9.80 -1.05 -28.08
C MET A 77 9.33 0.13 -27.23
N ILE A 78 10.04 0.42 -26.16
CA ILE A 78 9.75 1.53 -25.26
C ILE A 78 10.91 2.50 -25.29
N ARG A 79 10.60 3.79 -25.45
CA ARG A 79 11.58 4.86 -25.51
C ARG A 79 11.28 5.95 -24.48
N TYR A 80 12.30 6.39 -23.78
CA TYR A 80 12.26 7.60 -22.96
C TYR A 80 12.38 8.83 -23.87
N LYS A 81 11.52 9.84 -23.69
CA LYS A 81 11.48 11.08 -24.49
C LYS A 81 11.86 12.32 -23.68
N GLY A 82 11.84 12.23 -22.36
CA GLY A 82 12.14 13.36 -21.48
C GLY A 82 13.57 13.88 -21.61
N PRO A 83 13.86 15.07 -21.06
CA PRO A 83 15.22 15.65 -21.07
C PRO A 83 16.16 14.81 -20.23
N SER A 84 17.33 14.47 -20.76
CA SER A 84 18.41 13.82 -20.02
C SER A 84 19.76 14.34 -20.49
N SER A 85 20.64 14.59 -19.54
CA SER A 85 22.02 15.02 -19.80
C SER A 85 23.01 13.85 -19.91
N ASN A 86 22.67 12.65 -19.33
CA ASN A 86 23.55 11.49 -19.26
C ASN A 86 22.77 10.17 -19.42
N ARG A 87 22.06 10.01 -20.52
CA ARG A 87 21.25 8.81 -20.76
C ARG A 87 22.07 7.53 -20.70
N LYS A 88 21.75 6.66 -19.77
CA LYS A 88 22.30 5.30 -19.71
C LYS A 88 21.71 4.40 -20.79
N LYS A 89 20.45 4.64 -21.19
CA LYS A 89 19.77 3.89 -22.23
C LYS A 89 18.58 4.70 -22.77
N GLU A 90 18.48 4.80 -24.10
CA GLU A 90 17.39 5.59 -24.72
C GLU A 90 16.13 4.77 -25.02
N ALA A 91 16.27 3.47 -25.22
CA ALA A 91 15.17 2.56 -25.51
C ALA A 91 15.46 1.15 -25.02
N ILE A 92 14.40 0.41 -24.70
CA ILE A 92 14.41 -1.03 -24.48
C ILE A 92 13.41 -1.72 -25.41
N ALA A 93 13.69 -2.97 -25.76
CA ALA A 93 12.78 -3.81 -26.53
C ALA A 93 12.45 -5.06 -25.71
N LEU A 94 11.17 -5.42 -25.67
CA LEU A 94 10.74 -6.71 -25.16
C LEU A 94 10.79 -7.74 -26.30
N ASP A 95 11.15 -8.99 -25.98
CA ASP A 95 11.20 -10.11 -26.92
C ASP A 95 9.81 -10.54 -27.42
N GLY A 96 8.80 -9.89 -26.92
CA GLY A 96 7.40 -9.98 -27.26
C GLY A 96 6.55 -9.36 -26.15
N PRO A 97 5.30 -9.00 -26.43
CA PRO A 97 4.43 -8.40 -25.42
C PRO A 97 4.10 -9.34 -24.25
N PHE A 98 3.96 -10.65 -24.55
CA PHE A 98 3.70 -11.68 -23.54
C PHE A 98 3.94 -13.09 -24.11
N SER A 99 4.09 -14.06 -23.19
CA SER A 99 3.94 -15.48 -23.50
C SER A 99 3.13 -16.17 -22.40
N ILE A 100 2.45 -17.28 -22.77
CA ILE A 100 1.64 -18.11 -21.89
C ILE A 100 2.14 -19.53 -22.03
N GLU A 101 2.58 -20.13 -20.93
CA GLU A 101 2.91 -21.53 -20.86
C GLU A 101 1.67 -22.35 -20.47
N LEU A 102 1.29 -23.28 -21.32
CA LEU A 102 0.19 -24.18 -21.07
C LEU A 102 0.74 -25.51 -20.55
N LYS A 103 0.16 -26.04 -19.49
CA LYS A 103 0.50 -27.35 -18.95
C LYS A 103 0.34 -28.41 -20.04
N ASP A 104 1.40 -29.17 -20.28
CA ASP A 104 1.46 -30.25 -21.27
C ASP A 104 1.32 -29.80 -22.74
N ALA A 105 1.24 -28.50 -23.05
CA ALA A 105 1.07 -28.01 -24.43
C ALA A 105 2.17 -27.02 -24.89
N GLY A 106 3.07 -26.61 -23.97
CA GLY A 106 4.20 -25.73 -24.27
C GLY A 106 3.86 -24.24 -24.26
N VAL A 107 4.79 -23.41 -24.74
CA VAL A 107 4.71 -21.95 -24.67
C VAL A 107 4.05 -21.39 -25.93
N LEU A 108 3.04 -20.57 -25.76
CA LEU A 108 2.41 -19.74 -26.79
C LEU A 108 2.84 -18.29 -26.58
N ARG A 109 3.50 -17.71 -27.58
CA ARG A 109 3.86 -16.28 -27.61
C ARG A 109 2.75 -15.46 -28.24
N ALA A 110 2.73 -14.17 -28.00
CA ALA A 110 1.82 -13.25 -28.70
C ALA A 110 1.88 -13.39 -30.22
N SER A 111 3.07 -13.69 -30.76
CA SER A 111 3.30 -13.95 -32.20
C SER A 111 2.70 -15.28 -32.71
N ASP A 112 2.31 -16.20 -31.84
CA ASP A 112 1.65 -17.46 -32.22
C ASP A 112 0.13 -17.29 -32.34
N LEU A 113 -0.44 -16.23 -31.74
CA LEU A 113 -1.85 -15.94 -31.76
C LEU A 113 -2.25 -15.14 -33.00
N THR A 114 -3.47 -15.33 -33.48
CA THR A 114 -4.01 -14.62 -34.63
C THR A 114 -4.87 -13.43 -34.16
N ILE A 115 -4.57 -12.23 -34.66
CA ILE A 115 -5.35 -11.03 -34.34
C ILE A 115 -6.73 -11.13 -35.01
N GLU A 116 -7.78 -10.91 -34.22
CA GLU A 116 -9.18 -10.88 -34.67
C GLU A 116 -9.59 -9.42 -34.92
N GLY A 117 -9.63 -9.04 -36.21
CA GLY A 117 -10.00 -7.67 -36.60
C GLY A 117 -8.82 -6.70 -36.53
N GLY A 118 -9.06 -5.46 -36.21
CA GLY A 118 -8.04 -4.40 -36.10
C GLY A 118 -7.85 -3.90 -34.67
N ALA A 119 -6.90 -2.97 -34.51
CA ALA A 119 -6.74 -2.26 -33.23
C ALA A 119 -8.04 -1.53 -32.82
N ARG A 120 -8.45 -1.68 -31.57
CA ARG A 120 -9.54 -0.90 -30.98
C ARG A 120 -8.92 0.17 -30.08
N ILE A 121 -9.22 1.42 -30.36
CA ILE A 121 -8.82 2.54 -29.51
C ILE A 121 -9.96 2.86 -28.55
N GLU A 122 -9.62 3.00 -27.28
CA GLU A 122 -10.55 3.40 -26.21
C GLU A 122 -10.04 4.68 -25.54
N HIS A 123 -10.87 5.72 -25.53
CA HIS A 123 -10.60 6.93 -24.77
C HIS A 123 -11.09 6.73 -23.33
N LEU A 124 -10.16 6.72 -22.39
CA LEU A 124 -10.44 6.51 -20.98
C LEU A 124 -10.91 7.81 -20.37
N MET A 125 -12.15 7.81 -19.90
CA MET A 125 -12.74 8.99 -19.27
C MET A 125 -12.35 9.05 -17.78
N PRO A 126 -12.10 10.26 -17.24
CA PRO A 126 -11.79 10.44 -15.83
C PRO A 126 -12.99 10.11 -14.93
N GLY A 127 -12.74 9.28 -13.92
CA GLY A 127 -13.68 8.96 -12.84
C GLY A 127 -13.33 9.74 -11.58
N PRO A 128 -13.86 10.95 -11.34
CA PRO A 128 -13.37 11.84 -10.27
C PRO A 128 -13.46 11.24 -8.85
N ASN A 129 -14.33 10.26 -8.67
CA ASN A 129 -14.55 9.57 -7.39
C ASN A 129 -13.89 8.18 -7.34
N ALA A 130 -13.08 7.81 -8.33
CA ALA A 130 -12.38 6.53 -8.32
C ALA A 130 -11.41 6.48 -7.13
N SER A 131 -11.27 5.32 -6.48
CA SER A 131 -10.31 5.14 -5.39
C SER A 131 -8.87 5.22 -5.89
N ARG A 132 -8.57 4.56 -7.01
CA ARG A 132 -7.27 4.62 -7.67
C ARG A 132 -7.09 5.97 -8.35
N TYR A 133 -5.94 6.61 -8.15
CA TYR A 133 -5.71 7.95 -8.69
C TYR A 133 -5.65 7.98 -10.22
N SER A 134 -4.98 7.00 -10.86
CA SER A 134 -4.89 6.92 -12.33
C SER A 134 -6.26 6.89 -13.01
N ASP A 135 -7.28 6.29 -12.37
CA ASP A 135 -8.64 6.26 -12.92
C ASP A 135 -9.35 7.62 -12.87
N ARG A 136 -8.78 8.60 -12.15
CA ARG A 136 -9.25 10.01 -12.14
C ARG A 136 -8.70 10.82 -13.31
N LEU A 137 -7.74 10.27 -14.06
CA LEU A 137 -7.08 10.92 -15.18
C LEU A 137 -7.64 10.39 -16.51
N PRO A 138 -7.78 11.25 -17.54
CA PRO A 138 -8.09 10.78 -18.89
C PRO A 138 -6.90 9.99 -19.46
N GLY A 139 -7.13 9.23 -20.51
CA GLY A 139 -6.08 8.45 -21.15
C GLY A 139 -6.55 7.77 -22.42
N VAL A 140 -5.67 6.93 -22.96
CA VAL A 140 -5.95 6.11 -24.14
C VAL A 140 -5.53 4.66 -23.84
N ALA A 141 -6.38 3.72 -24.24
CA ALA A 141 -6.04 2.31 -24.34
C ALA A 141 -6.11 1.84 -25.80
N VAL A 142 -5.14 1.04 -26.20
CA VAL A 142 -5.13 0.39 -27.51
C VAL A 142 -5.21 -1.11 -27.30
N HIS A 143 -6.25 -1.75 -27.83
CA HIS A 143 -6.54 -3.15 -27.66
C HIS A 143 -6.33 -3.96 -28.93
N TYR A 144 -5.82 -5.18 -28.78
CA TYR A 144 -5.81 -6.22 -29.80
C TYR A 144 -6.46 -7.49 -29.24
N LYS A 145 -7.55 -7.91 -29.88
CA LYS A 145 -8.15 -9.22 -29.66
C LYS A 145 -7.40 -10.27 -30.47
N MET A 146 -7.11 -11.40 -29.84
CA MET A 146 -6.37 -12.50 -30.45
C MET A 146 -7.02 -13.84 -30.12
N ALA A 147 -6.90 -14.79 -31.04
CA ALA A 147 -7.36 -16.16 -30.85
C ALA A 147 -6.17 -17.11 -30.82
N ASP A 148 -6.22 -18.07 -29.92
CA ASP A 148 -5.35 -19.24 -29.89
C ASP A 148 -5.64 -20.13 -31.11
N PRO A 149 -4.62 -20.66 -31.85
CA PRO A 149 -4.81 -21.55 -32.98
C PRO A 149 -5.62 -22.80 -32.67
N ALA A 150 -5.59 -23.31 -31.44
CA ALA A 150 -6.39 -24.46 -30.99
C ALA A 150 -7.77 -24.08 -30.49
N ALA A 151 -8.14 -22.80 -30.54
CA ALA A 151 -9.40 -22.25 -30.05
C ALA A 151 -9.72 -22.59 -28.56
N LEU A 152 -8.72 -22.69 -27.74
CA LEU A 152 -8.86 -22.93 -26.29
C LEU A 152 -9.25 -21.65 -25.56
N PHE A 153 -8.67 -20.51 -25.98
CA PHE A 153 -8.92 -19.20 -25.35
C PHE A 153 -8.87 -18.05 -26.37
N HIS A 154 -9.42 -16.91 -25.97
CA HIS A 154 -9.16 -15.62 -26.56
C HIS A 154 -8.27 -14.80 -25.61
N ALA A 155 -7.37 -13.99 -26.18
CA ALA A 155 -6.58 -13.00 -25.44
C ALA A 155 -6.98 -11.58 -25.90
N ASP A 156 -7.21 -10.68 -24.97
CA ASP A 156 -7.30 -9.24 -25.20
C ASP A 156 -6.07 -8.61 -24.56
N TRP A 157 -5.15 -8.09 -25.39
CA TRP A 157 -3.99 -7.37 -24.94
C TRP A 157 -4.18 -5.87 -25.15
N ALA A 158 -3.93 -5.08 -24.11
CA ALA A 158 -4.09 -3.64 -24.11
C ALA A 158 -2.82 -2.92 -23.68
N LEU A 159 -2.50 -1.81 -24.34
CA LEU A 159 -1.56 -0.80 -23.87
C LEU A 159 -2.33 0.40 -23.36
N ILE A 160 -2.03 0.85 -22.14
CA ILE A 160 -2.73 1.94 -21.46
C ILE A 160 -1.73 3.03 -21.11
N LEU A 161 -2.00 4.25 -21.56
CA LEU A 161 -1.25 5.45 -21.19
C LEU A 161 -2.23 6.53 -20.71
N ARG A 162 -2.01 7.01 -19.49
CA ARG A 162 -2.79 8.10 -18.90
C ARG A 162 -2.12 9.45 -19.15
N GLN A 163 -2.89 10.51 -19.03
CA GLN A 163 -2.40 11.88 -19.12
C GLN A 163 -1.27 12.11 -18.08
N ASP A 164 -0.23 12.83 -18.49
CA ASP A 164 0.92 13.22 -17.67
C ASP A 164 1.69 12.03 -17.04
N SER A 165 1.51 10.80 -17.55
CA SER A 165 2.21 9.61 -17.06
C SER A 165 3.59 9.45 -17.70
N HIS A 166 4.56 9.03 -16.90
CA HIS A 166 5.90 8.62 -17.34
C HIS A 166 6.02 7.09 -17.45
N TYR A 167 4.91 6.37 -17.48
CA TYR A 167 4.84 4.91 -17.62
C TYR A 167 3.66 4.49 -18.48
N VAL A 168 3.77 3.32 -19.08
CA VAL A 168 2.70 2.61 -19.79
C VAL A 168 2.41 1.32 -19.05
N ARG A 169 1.14 0.91 -19.04
CA ARG A 169 0.74 -0.40 -18.55
C ARG A 169 0.37 -1.33 -19.69
N GLN A 170 0.73 -2.59 -19.59
CA GLN A 170 0.19 -3.67 -20.40
C GLN A 170 -0.87 -4.41 -19.56
N VAL A 171 -1.99 -4.74 -20.17
CA VAL A 171 -3.04 -5.58 -19.57
C VAL A 171 -3.35 -6.70 -20.53
N LEU A 172 -3.21 -7.93 -20.08
CA LEU A 172 -3.56 -9.15 -20.81
C LEU A 172 -4.75 -9.82 -20.14
N THR A 173 -5.86 -9.95 -20.85
CA THR A 173 -7.03 -10.70 -20.40
C THR A 173 -7.15 -11.99 -21.21
N VAL A 174 -7.05 -13.13 -20.56
CA VAL A 174 -7.21 -14.45 -21.17
C VAL A 174 -8.58 -14.99 -20.81
N THR A 175 -9.40 -15.29 -21.82
CA THR A 175 -10.77 -15.81 -21.64
C THR A 175 -10.89 -17.20 -22.23
N SER A 176 -11.20 -18.18 -21.43
CA SER A 176 -11.47 -19.55 -21.88
C SER A 176 -12.72 -19.62 -22.75
N VAL A 177 -12.66 -20.37 -23.84
CA VAL A 177 -13.81 -20.52 -24.77
C VAL A 177 -14.83 -21.50 -24.20
N SER A 178 -14.48 -22.77 -24.04
CA SER A 178 -15.48 -23.80 -23.70
C SER A 178 -14.97 -24.87 -22.72
N LYS A 179 -13.67 -24.93 -22.48
CA LYS A 179 -13.02 -25.90 -21.58
C LYS A 179 -12.03 -25.16 -20.69
N PRO A 180 -11.74 -25.66 -19.50
CA PRO A 180 -10.70 -25.07 -18.67
C PRO A 180 -9.37 -24.96 -19.42
N VAL A 181 -8.69 -23.79 -19.27
CA VAL A 181 -7.37 -23.53 -19.85
C VAL A 181 -6.31 -23.72 -18.76
N PRO A 182 -5.48 -24.77 -18.83
CA PRO A 182 -4.48 -25.06 -17.82
C PRO A 182 -3.22 -24.21 -18.05
N ILE A 183 -3.21 -22.98 -17.56
CA ILE A 183 -2.05 -22.11 -17.59
C ILE A 183 -1.10 -22.55 -16.47
N ASP A 184 0.18 -22.71 -16.81
CA ASP A 184 1.26 -22.97 -15.87
C ASP A 184 2.01 -21.69 -15.51
N ASP A 185 2.33 -20.88 -16.52
CA ASP A 185 3.05 -19.62 -16.33
C ASP A 185 2.59 -18.54 -17.33
N VAL A 186 2.68 -17.28 -16.91
CA VAL A 186 2.47 -16.10 -17.77
C VAL A 186 3.64 -15.16 -17.63
N ARG A 187 4.31 -14.84 -18.75
CA ARG A 187 5.35 -13.80 -18.85
C ARG A 187 4.82 -12.58 -19.58
N ILE A 188 4.94 -11.41 -18.98
CA ILE A 188 4.58 -10.13 -19.60
C ILE A 188 5.80 -9.20 -19.73
N ILE A 189 6.92 -9.60 -19.15
CA ILE A 189 8.21 -8.93 -19.27
C ILE A 189 9.23 -9.99 -19.59
N ASP A 190 9.82 -9.88 -20.79
CA ASP A 190 10.87 -10.75 -21.30
C ASP A 190 11.74 -9.93 -22.23
N LEU A 191 13.00 -9.68 -21.86
CA LEU A 191 13.89 -8.82 -22.63
C LEU A 191 15.37 -9.18 -22.43
N HIS A 192 16.18 -8.89 -23.46
CA HIS A 192 17.63 -8.89 -23.37
C HIS A 192 18.18 -7.48 -23.17
N ALA A 193 18.76 -7.22 -21.99
CA ALA A 193 19.28 -5.91 -21.67
C ALA A 193 20.50 -5.97 -20.74
N SER A 194 21.63 -5.52 -21.24
CA SER A 194 22.83 -5.36 -20.41
C SER A 194 22.60 -4.39 -19.26
N GLY A 195 23.00 -4.76 -18.06
CA GLY A 195 22.83 -3.96 -16.84
C GLY A 195 21.43 -4.02 -16.24
N ALA A 196 20.61 -4.98 -16.66
CA ALA A 196 19.35 -5.29 -15.95
C ALA A 196 19.64 -5.80 -14.54
N GLU A 197 18.81 -5.41 -13.58
CA GLU A 197 18.88 -5.90 -12.20
C GLU A 197 17.47 -6.05 -11.59
N VAL A 198 17.34 -6.98 -10.65
CA VAL A 198 16.14 -7.09 -9.81
C VAL A 198 16.27 -6.09 -8.65
N ALA A 199 15.30 -5.21 -8.50
CA ALA A 199 15.33 -4.17 -7.47
C ALA A 199 14.81 -4.66 -6.10
N GLY A 200 15.24 -5.83 -5.69
CA GLY A 200 14.90 -6.46 -4.42
C GLY A 200 15.22 -7.95 -4.42
N VAL A 201 14.96 -8.61 -3.27
CA VAL A 201 15.24 -10.03 -3.08
C VAL A 201 14.00 -10.86 -2.77
N VAL A 202 12.81 -10.26 -2.93
CA VAL A 202 11.52 -10.88 -2.61
C VAL A 202 10.69 -11.10 -3.88
N LYS A 203 9.67 -11.96 -3.81
CA LYS A 203 8.66 -12.08 -4.87
C LYS A 203 8.06 -10.71 -5.18
N GLY A 204 7.65 -10.49 -6.42
CA GLY A 204 7.09 -9.21 -6.86
C GLY A 204 8.09 -8.04 -6.84
N SER A 205 9.41 -8.30 -6.79
CA SER A 205 10.41 -7.24 -6.95
C SER A 205 10.44 -6.77 -8.40
N PRO A 206 10.43 -5.44 -8.67
CA PRO A 206 10.53 -4.93 -10.03
C PRO A 206 11.94 -5.09 -10.61
N LEU A 207 12.04 -4.97 -11.93
CA LEU A 207 13.30 -4.91 -12.68
C LEU A 207 13.67 -3.45 -12.93
N VAL A 208 14.96 -3.15 -12.98
CA VAL A 208 15.52 -1.85 -13.37
C VAL A 208 16.54 -2.07 -14.49
N VAL A 209 16.46 -1.26 -15.53
CA VAL A 209 17.35 -1.30 -16.70
C VAL A 209 17.71 0.13 -17.10
N GLY A 210 18.84 0.65 -16.63
CA GLY A 210 19.21 2.05 -16.86
C GLY A 210 18.19 3.01 -16.27
N ASP A 211 17.50 3.77 -17.11
CA ASP A 211 16.47 4.74 -16.72
C ASP A 211 15.05 4.14 -16.77
N PHE A 212 14.92 2.84 -16.97
CA PHE A 212 13.64 2.14 -17.01
C PHE A 212 13.40 1.31 -15.76
N PHE A 213 12.15 1.31 -15.31
CA PHE A 213 11.63 0.31 -14.36
C PHE A 213 10.54 -0.52 -15.02
N LEU A 214 10.52 -1.81 -14.70
CA LEU A 214 9.54 -2.75 -15.21
C LEU A 214 9.03 -3.63 -14.04
N GLY A 215 7.77 -4.02 -14.11
CA GLY A 215 7.22 -4.91 -13.09
C GLY A 215 5.99 -5.66 -13.59
N PHE A 216 5.88 -6.93 -13.24
CA PHE A 216 4.61 -7.64 -13.27
C PHE A 216 3.80 -7.17 -12.07
N GLU A 217 2.63 -6.58 -12.26
CA GLU A 217 1.83 -5.93 -11.20
C GLU A 217 1.13 -6.94 -10.29
N SER A 218 1.92 -7.89 -9.76
CA SER A 218 1.48 -8.89 -8.79
C SER A 218 2.54 -9.11 -7.73
N PRO A 219 2.20 -9.09 -6.44
CA PRO A 219 3.15 -9.42 -5.38
C PRO A 219 3.61 -10.88 -5.43
N LEU A 220 2.91 -11.75 -6.15
CA LEU A 220 3.22 -13.18 -6.27
C LEU A 220 4.13 -13.48 -7.47
N SER A 221 4.42 -12.48 -8.32
CA SER A 221 5.28 -12.64 -9.49
C SER A 221 6.73 -12.90 -9.09
N GLN A 222 7.51 -13.45 -10.02
CA GLN A 222 8.94 -13.67 -9.86
C GLN A 222 9.69 -12.92 -10.96
N SER A 223 10.68 -12.13 -10.53
CA SER A 223 11.60 -11.46 -11.45
C SER A 223 12.97 -12.10 -11.33
N SER A 224 13.64 -12.31 -12.46
CA SER A 224 14.98 -12.87 -12.53
C SER A 224 15.83 -12.20 -13.62
N VAL A 225 17.14 -12.21 -13.42
CA VAL A 225 18.12 -11.76 -14.41
C VAL A 225 19.23 -12.80 -14.48
N VAL A 226 19.45 -13.36 -15.68
CA VAL A 226 20.51 -14.33 -15.95
C VAL A 226 21.33 -13.83 -17.14
N GLY A 227 22.54 -13.37 -16.87
CA GLY A 227 23.36 -12.68 -17.87
C GLY A 227 22.75 -11.32 -18.25
N ASP A 228 22.30 -11.18 -19.49
CA ASP A 228 21.55 -10.02 -20.00
C ASP A 228 20.06 -10.30 -20.17
N HIS A 229 19.59 -11.51 -19.89
CA HIS A 229 18.19 -11.89 -20.00
C HIS A 229 17.43 -11.60 -18.72
N ALA A 230 16.44 -10.73 -18.79
CA ALA A 230 15.59 -10.30 -17.68
C ALA A 230 14.14 -10.72 -17.94
N VAL A 231 13.54 -11.39 -16.97
CA VAL A 231 12.17 -11.93 -17.05
C VAL A 231 11.39 -11.55 -15.81
N SER A 232 10.09 -11.26 -15.98
CA SER A 232 9.13 -11.24 -14.87
C SER A 232 7.90 -12.04 -15.24
N GLU A 233 7.57 -13.03 -14.41
CA GLU A 233 6.57 -14.07 -14.69
C GLU A 233 5.68 -14.33 -13.46
N LEU A 234 4.51 -14.90 -13.72
CA LEU A 234 3.57 -15.33 -12.67
C LEU A 234 3.14 -16.78 -12.94
N GLN A 235 3.49 -17.65 -12.00
CA GLN A 235 3.02 -19.04 -12.00
C GLN A 235 1.54 -19.11 -11.62
N SER A 236 0.79 -19.92 -12.37
CA SER A 236 -0.63 -20.20 -12.12
C SER A 236 -0.83 -21.64 -11.74
N GLY A 237 -1.33 -21.89 -10.53
CA GLY A 237 -1.64 -23.26 -10.06
C GLY A 237 -3.05 -23.75 -10.41
N VAL A 238 -3.92 -22.87 -10.93
CA VAL A 238 -5.35 -23.14 -11.15
C VAL A 238 -5.72 -22.82 -12.60
N PRO A 239 -6.37 -23.76 -13.32
CA PRO A 239 -6.86 -23.51 -14.67
C PRO A 239 -7.90 -22.38 -14.72
N ILE A 240 -7.88 -21.57 -15.76
CA ILE A 240 -9.00 -20.67 -16.04
C ILE A 240 -10.23 -21.52 -16.42
N GLY A 241 -11.28 -21.45 -15.62
CA GLY A 241 -12.51 -22.23 -15.84
C GLY A 241 -13.19 -21.93 -17.17
N ALA A 242 -13.97 -22.86 -17.68
CA ALA A 242 -14.71 -22.71 -18.94
C ALA A 242 -15.58 -21.43 -18.94
N GLY A 243 -15.38 -20.56 -19.95
CA GLY A 243 -16.06 -19.26 -20.07
C GLY A 243 -15.61 -18.20 -19.04
N GLN A 244 -14.62 -18.49 -18.21
CA GLN A 244 -14.05 -17.53 -17.26
C GLN A 244 -12.84 -16.80 -17.85
N SER A 245 -12.47 -15.68 -17.23
CA SER A 245 -11.32 -14.87 -17.62
C SER A 245 -10.36 -14.69 -16.45
N ALA A 246 -9.06 -14.61 -16.76
CA ALA A 246 -8.02 -14.14 -15.87
C ALA A 246 -7.35 -12.91 -16.48
N GLN A 247 -6.93 -11.97 -15.64
CA GLN A 247 -6.26 -10.75 -16.06
C GLN A 247 -4.87 -10.65 -15.43
N TYR A 248 -3.91 -10.27 -16.24
CA TYR A 248 -2.51 -10.06 -15.89
C TYR A 248 -2.09 -8.66 -16.33
N SER A 249 -1.25 -8.00 -15.56
CA SER A 249 -0.79 -6.67 -15.93
C SER A 249 0.69 -6.45 -15.60
N SER A 250 1.30 -5.54 -16.35
CA SER A 250 2.66 -5.07 -16.10
C SER A 250 2.78 -3.58 -16.32
N VAL A 251 3.80 -2.99 -15.72
CA VAL A 251 4.22 -1.62 -15.93
C VAL A 251 5.57 -1.58 -16.61
N ILE A 252 5.77 -0.57 -17.47
CA ILE A 252 7.06 -0.16 -18.00
C ILE A 252 7.10 1.36 -17.89
N GLY A 253 8.01 1.88 -17.08
CA GLY A 253 8.11 3.32 -16.83
C GLY A 253 9.53 3.82 -16.99
N VAL A 254 9.67 5.14 -16.97
CA VAL A 254 10.93 5.86 -17.17
C VAL A 254 11.19 6.82 -16.02
N ALA A 255 12.46 7.04 -15.73
CA ALA A 255 12.91 7.94 -14.68
C ALA A 255 13.94 8.93 -15.23
N ALA A 256 13.93 10.16 -14.75
CA ALA A 256 15.03 11.09 -14.95
C ALA A 256 16.28 10.65 -14.16
N ASP A 257 17.44 11.16 -14.54
CA ASP A 257 18.72 10.85 -13.87
C ASP A 257 18.61 11.04 -12.35
N GLY A 258 18.97 9.99 -11.58
CA GLY A 258 18.93 9.99 -10.12
C GLY A 258 17.55 9.96 -9.48
N GLN A 259 16.46 9.85 -10.26
CA GLN A 259 15.08 9.92 -9.78
C GLN A 259 14.32 8.57 -9.83
N MET A 260 15.02 7.44 -9.95
CA MET A 260 14.39 6.11 -10.12
C MET A 260 13.40 5.79 -8.99
N ARG A 261 13.78 5.97 -7.72
CA ARG A 261 12.91 5.71 -6.58
C ARG A 261 11.65 6.57 -6.62
N ARG A 262 11.82 7.89 -6.88
CA ARG A 262 10.68 8.83 -6.90
C ARG A 262 9.78 8.61 -8.11
N ALA A 263 10.33 8.29 -9.28
CA ALA A 263 9.55 7.93 -10.45
C ALA A 263 8.71 6.67 -10.19
N PHE A 264 9.33 5.63 -9.62
CA PHE A 264 8.61 4.41 -9.26
C PHE A 264 7.55 4.66 -8.18
N LEU A 265 7.86 5.47 -7.16
CA LEU A 265 6.88 5.90 -6.14
C LEU A 265 5.69 6.64 -6.78
N THR A 266 5.95 7.56 -7.71
CA THR A 266 4.89 8.31 -8.41
C THR A 266 3.96 7.36 -9.18
N TYR A 267 4.51 6.37 -9.87
CA TYR A 267 3.72 5.30 -10.49
C TYR A 267 2.87 4.56 -9.46
N LEU A 268 3.46 4.10 -8.36
CA LEU A 268 2.73 3.39 -7.32
C LEU A 268 1.60 4.23 -6.72
N GLU A 269 1.84 5.51 -6.42
CA GLU A 269 0.82 6.39 -5.86
C GLU A 269 -0.35 6.65 -6.83
N GLN A 270 -0.12 6.54 -8.13
CA GLN A 270 -1.17 6.61 -9.13
C GLN A 270 -1.96 5.30 -9.26
N GLU A 271 -1.30 4.14 -9.15
CA GLU A 271 -1.88 2.82 -9.45
C GLU A 271 -2.29 2.01 -8.23
N ARG A 272 -1.88 2.38 -7.01
CA ARG A 272 -2.25 1.66 -5.78
C ARG A 272 -3.76 1.77 -5.50
N ALA A 273 -4.26 0.84 -4.68
CA ALA A 273 -5.68 0.72 -4.36
C ALA A 273 -6.28 2.00 -3.77
N HIS A 274 -5.51 2.71 -2.95
CA HIS A 274 -5.85 4.02 -2.41
C HIS A 274 -4.57 4.86 -2.28
N PRO A 275 -4.53 6.12 -2.77
CA PRO A 275 -3.38 7.00 -2.59
C PRO A 275 -2.98 7.15 -1.13
N TYR A 276 -1.71 7.49 -0.89
CA TYR A 276 -1.18 7.76 0.45
C TYR A 276 -2.08 8.73 1.23
N ARG A 277 -2.36 8.38 2.48
CA ARG A 277 -3.11 9.19 3.45
C ARG A 277 -2.63 8.86 4.85
N THR A 278 -2.52 9.84 5.72
CA THR A 278 -2.31 9.54 7.14
C THR A 278 -3.52 8.81 7.71
N PHE A 279 -3.28 7.73 8.44
CA PHE A 279 -4.31 6.92 9.07
C PHE A 279 -3.92 6.64 10.53
N LEU A 280 -4.38 7.49 11.44
CA LEU A 280 -4.09 7.42 12.86
C LEU A 280 -5.11 6.53 13.56
N HIS A 281 -4.65 5.45 14.21
CA HIS A 281 -5.55 4.56 14.90
C HIS A 281 -5.05 4.15 16.30
N TYR A 282 -5.98 3.84 17.20
CA TYR A 282 -5.71 3.08 18.41
C TYR A 282 -5.71 1.58 18.09
N ASN A 283 -4.82 0.83 18.72
CA ASN A 283 -4.81 -0.63 18.67
C ASN A 283 -4.85 -1.22 20.10
N SER A 284 -5.77 -2.14 20.33
CA SER A 284 -6.02 -2.69 21.67
C SER A 284 -5.02 -3.76 22.12
N TRP A 285 -4.08 -4.22 21.27
CA TRP A 285 -3.22 -5.37 21.54
C TRP A 285 -2.50 -5.30 22.88
N PHE A 286 -1.63 -4.34 23.09
CA PHE A 286 -0.86 -4.20 24.33
C PHE A 286 -1.61 -3.49 25.46
N ASP A 287 -2.82 -2.99 25.21
CA ASP A 287 -3.61 -2.33 26.24
C ASP A 287 -4.58 -3.30 26.93
N ILE A 288 -5.62 -3.76 26.23
CA ILE A 288 -6.66 -4.62 26.81
C ILE A 288 -6.62 -6.05 26.27
N GLY A 289 -6.01 -6.29 25.08
CA GLY A 289 -5.86 -7.59 24.45
C GLY A 289 -4.72 -8.45 25.03
N PHE A 290 -3.71 -8.76 24.21
CA PHE A 290 -2.52 -9.55 24.51
C PHE A 290 -2.86 -10.96 25.03
N PHE A 291 -3.47 -11.76 24.16
CA PHE A 291 -3.96 -13.11 24.46
C PHE A 291 -4.99 -13.20 25.60
N THR A 292 -5.54 -12.09 26.02
CA THR A 292 -6.57 -12.03 27.07
C THR A 292 -7.86 -11.48 26.47
N PRO A 293 -8.99 -12.18 26.58
CA PRO A 293 -10.28 -11.64 26.19
C PRO A 293 -10.61 -10.36 26.97
N TYR A 294 -11.07 -9.34 26.27
CA TYR A 294 -11.57 -8.10 26.86
C TYR A 294 -13.09 -8.00 26.69
N THR A 295 -13.73 -7.19 27.49
CA THR A 295 -15.18 -7.00 27.44
C THR A 295 -15.57 -5.88 26.48
N GLN A 296 -16.84 -5.84 26.09
CA GLN A 296 -17.40 -4.72 25.33
C GLN A 296 -17.23 -3.39 26.08
N GLN A 297 -17.34 -3.41 27.42
CA GLN A 297 -17.18 -2.21 28.25
C GLN A 297 -15.73 -1.71 28.22
N ASP A 298 -14.73 -2.61 28.29
CA ASP A 298 -13.32 -2.23 28.16
C ASP A 298 -13.07 -1.50 26.84
N ALA A 299 -13.65 -2.00 25.75
CA ALA A 299 -13.55 -1.37 24.43
C ALA A 299 -14.22 0.01 24.39
N LEU A 300 -15.42 0.16 24.95
CA LEU A 300 -16.12 1.44 25.05
C LEU A 300 -15.34 2.46 25.88
N ASP A 301 -14.79 2.04 27.03
CA ASP A 301 -13.99 2.91 27.90
C ASP A 301 -12.76 3.46 27.16
N ARG A 302 -12.13 2.66 26.29
CA ARG A 302 -10.99 3.11 25.46
C ARG A 302 -11.39 4.11 24.40
N ILE A 303 -12.53 3.88 23.71
CA ILE A 303 -13.06 4.86 22.74
C ILE A 303 -13.27 6.20 23.42
N HIS A 304 -13.94 6.21 24.58
CA HIS A 304 -14.24 7.46 25.30
C HIS A 304 -12.98 8.12 25.86
N ALA A 305 -12.10 7.37 26.52
CA ALA A 305 -10.88 7.94 27.11
C ALA A 305 -9.97 8.60 26.07
N ILE A 306 -9.69 7.92 24.95
CA ILE A 306 -8.83 8.44 23.89
C ILE A 306 -9.55 9.55 23.09
N GLY A 307 -10.84 9.37 22.81
CA GLY A 307 -11.64 10.37 22.13
C GLY A 307 -11.74 11.68 22.91
N ASP A 308 -11.89 11.62 24.23
CA ASP A 308 -11.90 12.82 25.08
C ASP A 308 -10.52 13.51 25.09
N GLU A 309 -9.41 12.76 25.20
CA GLU A 309 -8.06 13.34 25.23
C GLU A 309 -7.62 13.93 23.89
N LEU A 310 -7.77 13.18 22.81
CA LEU A 310 -7.28 13.62 21.49
C LEU A 310 -8.31 14.48 20.75
N HIS A 311 -9.56 14.00 20.64
CA HIS A 311 -10.56 14.72 19.83
C HIS A 311 -11.10 15.95 20.57
N LYS A 312 -11.69 15.79 21.78
CA LYS A 312 -12.36 16.90 22.46
C LYS A 312 -11.38 17.93 23.02
N LYS A 313 -10.29 17.51 23.67
CA LYS A 313 -9.33 18.44 24.29
C LYS A 313 -8.32 19.01 23.32
N ARG A 314 -7.91 18.23 22.29
CA ARG A 314 -6.78 18.58 21.42
C ARG A 314 -7.11 18.72 19.94
N GLY A 315 -8.35 18.41 19.53
CA GLY A 315 -8.79 18.54 18.13
C GLY A 315 -8.09 17.59 17.16
N VAL A 316 -7.75 16.38 17.62
CA VAL A 316 -7.18 15.30 16.80
C VAL A 316 -8.14 14.15 16.78
N THR A 317 -8.76 13.89 15.63
CA THR A 317 -9.63 12.74 15.41
C THR A 317 -8.81 11.53 14.99
N LEU A 318 -9.03 10.36 15.62
CA LEU A 318 -8.53 9.09 15.11
C LEU A 318 -9.29 8.71 13.84
N ASP A 319 -8.61 8.03 12.92
CA ASP A 319 -9.25 7.46 11.74
C ASP A 319 -9.95 6.14 12.06
N SER A 320 -9.47 5.37 13.09
CA SER A 320 -10.07 4.12 13.52
C SER A 320 -9.75 3.78 14.98
N TYR A 321 -10.62 2.99 15.62
CA TYR A 321 -10.32 2.24 16.85
C TYR A 321 -10.23 0.76 16.50
N LEU A 322 -9.02 0.23 16.37
CA LEU A 322 -8.80 -1.16 16.02
C LEU A 322 -8.84 -2.04 17.26
N PHE A 323 -9.77 -2.98 17.26
CA PHE A 323 -9.88 -4.03 18.28
C PHE A 323 -9.17 -5.30 17.80
N ASP A 324 -8.05 -5.59 18.44
CA ASP A 324 -7.17 -6.72 18.17
C ASP A 324 -7.73 -8.04 18.73
N ASP A 325 -6.99 -9.16 18.67
CA ASP A 325 -7.43 -10.51 19.10
C ASP A 325 -8.08 -10.51 20.50
N GLY A 326 -9.21 -11.20 20.65
CA GLY A 326 -9.95 -11.33 21.91
C GLY A 326 -11.45 -10.97 21.84
N TRP A 327 -11.96 -10.57 20.68
CA TRP A 327 -13.37 -10.22 20.46
C TRP A 327 -14.21 -11.40 19.95
N ASP A 328 -13.59 -12.41 19.32
CA ASP A 328 -14.28 -13.52 18.67
C ASP A 328 -14.47 -14.74 19.59
N ASN A 329 -15.47 -15.52 19.27
CA ASN A 329 -15.75 -16.80 19.89
C ASN A 329 -14.94 -17.90 19.20
N HIS A 330 -13.92 -18.42 19.86
CA HIS A 330 -13.06 -19.46 19.29
C HIS A 330 -13.79 -20.78 19.01
N ASN A 331 -14.97 -20.99 19.63
CA ASN A 331 -15.84 -22.18 19.39
C ASN A 331 -16.79 -22.01 18.20
N ASP A 332 -16.81 -20.81 17.57
CA ASP A 332 -17.57 -20.52 16.36
C ASP A 332 -16.78 -19.48 15.55
N LEU A 333 -15.90 -19.96 14.67
CA LEU A 333 -14.85 -19.19 14.02
C LEU A 333 -15.31 -17.82 13.51
N TRP A 334 -14.64 -16.78 14.01
CA TRP A 334 -14.84 -15.37 13.60
C TRP A 334 -16.27 -14.85 13.83
N ARG A 335 -17.00 -15.42 14.79
CA ARG A 335 -18.22 -14.80 15.33
C ARG A 335 -17.89 -13.98 16.56
N ILE A 336 -18.63 -12.90 16.75
CA ILE A 336 -18.51 -12.06 17.93
C ILE A 336 -18.97 -12.86 19.15
N ARG A 337 -18.25 -12.72 20.27
CA ARG A 337 -18.58 -13.37 21.54
C ARG A 337 -19.96 -12.89 22.07
N ASP A 338 -20.67 -13.76 22.77
CA ASP A 338 -22.04 -13.48 23.29
C ASP A 338 -22.07 -12.37 24.35
N ASP A 339 -20.95 -12.08 25.00
CA ASP A 339 -20.84 -10.98 25.97
C ASP A 339 -20.71 -9.58 25.31
N PHE A 340 -20.48 -9.50 23.98
CA PHE A 340 -20.65 -8.29 23.21
C PHE A 340 -22.12 -8.15 22.79
N LYS A 341 -22.95 -7.59 23.66
CA LYS A 341 -24.37 -7.37 23.38
C LYS A 341 -24.54 -6.46 22.18
N ASP A 342 -25.35 -6.88 21.21
CA ASP A 342 -25.55 -6.20 19.94
C ASP A 342 -24.29 -6.11 19.06
N GLY A 343 -23.30 -6.98 19.31
CA GLY A 343 -22.05 -7.08 18.57
C GLY A 343 -21.22 -5.80 18.66
N PHE A 344 -20.74 -5.30 17.52
CA PHE A 344 -19.95 -4.07 17.43
C PHE A 344 -20.81 -2.80 17.29
N ALA A 345 -22.14 -2.88 17.26
CA ALA A 345 -23.01 -1.71 17.10
C ALA A 345 -22.81 -0.64 18.21
N PRO A 346 -22.64 -1.00 19.52
CA PRO A 346 -22.33 -0.01 20.54
C PRO A 346 -20.98 0.67 20.34
N LEU A 347 -19.95 -0.08 19.88
CA LEU A 347 -18.62 0.45 19.60
C LEU A 347 -18.67 1.42 18.41
N ALA A 348 -19.38 1.05 17.35
CA ALA A 348 -19.56 1.89 16.17
C ALA A 348 -20.29 3.20 16.54
N LYS A 349 -21.31 3.12 17.40
CA LYS A 349 -22.02 4.32 17.88
C LYS A 349 -21.09 5.22 18.71
N ALA A 350 -20.32 4.67 19.65
CA ALA A 350 -19.40 5.43 20.46
C ALA A 350 -18.28 6.07 19.64
N ALA A 351 -17.71 5.33 18.68
CA ALA A 351 -16.69 5.84 17.76
C ALA A 351 -17.25 7.00 16.92
N ALA A 352 -18.49 6.89 16.43
CA ALA A 352 -19.13 7.94 15.64
C ALA A 352 -19.30 9.27 16.40
N GLU A 353 -19.36 9.27 17.73
CA GLU A 353 -19.39 10.49 18.56
C GLU A 353 -18.11 11.31 18.41
N TYR A 354 -17.02 10.68 18.01
CA TYR A 354 -15.70 11.30 17.74
C TYR A 354 -15.40 11.38 16.23
N GLY A 355 -16.36 11.12 15.36
CA GLY A 355 -16.20 11.23 13.91
C GLY A 355 -15.37 10.11 13.28
N THR A 356 -15.37 8.91 13.88
CA THR A 356 -14.58 7.76 13.45
C THR A 356 -15.39 6.45 13.47
N ALA A 357 -14.75 5.31 13.21
CA ALA A 357 -15.38 3.99 13.18
C ALA A 357 -14.49 2.93 13.84
N PRO A 358 -15.02 1.74 14.18
CA PRO A 358 -14.21 0.63 14.62
C PRO A 358 -13.38 0.04 13.47
N GLY A 359 -12.18 -0.42 13.79
CA GLY A 359 -11.37 -1.34 13.03
C GLY A 359 -11.30 -2.69 13.72
N ILE A 360 -10.88 -3.73 12.99
CA ILE A 360 -10.86 -5.08 13.53
C ILE A 360 -9.67 -5.88 13.04
N TRP A 361 -9.15 -6.70 13.94
CA TRP A 361 -8.13 -7.71 13.66
C TRP A 361 -8.79 -9.05 13.34
N LEU A 362 -8.30 -9.73 12.32
CA LEU A 362 -8.56 -11.14 12.02
C LEU A 362 -7.29 -11.78 11.49
N SER A 363 -7.18 -13.10 11.63
CA SER A 363 -6.08 -13.86 11.07
C SER A 363 -6.58 -14.91 10.07
N PRO A 364 -6.24 -14.78 8.79
CA PRO A 364 -6.52 -15.84 7.81
C PRO A 364 -5.96 -17.21 8.21
N TRP A 365 -4.85 -17.22 8.95
CA TRP A 365 -4.17 -18.41 9.43
C TRP A 365 -4.68 -18.95 10.78
N GLY A 366 -5.55 -18.18 11.47
CA GLY A 366 -6.12 -18.56 12.76
C GLY A 366 -5.48 -17.89 13.98
N GLY A 367 -4.50 -17.00 13.80
CA GLY A 367 -3.85 -16.25 14.87
C GLY A 367 -2.68 -16.99 15.52
N TYR A 368 -2.42 -16.67 16.79
CA TYR A 368 -1.24 -17.12 17.52
C TYR A 368 -1.62 -17.67 18.89
N GLY A 369 -0.66 -18.32 19.56
CA GLY A 369 -0.77 -18.78 20.96
C GLY A 369 -1.96 -19.70 21.24
N PRO A 370 -2.50 -19.66 22.48
CA PRO A 370 -3.65 -20.47 22.87
C PRO A 370 -4.91 -20.24 22.03
N PRO A 371 -5.32 -19.01 21.66
CA PRO A 371 -6.49 -18.76 20.82
C PRO A 371 -6.44 -19.48 19.49
N LYS A 372 -5.26 -19.57 18.85
CA LYS A 372 -5.07 -20.33 17.61
C LYS A 372 -5.40 -21.80 17.80
N GLN A 373 -4.95 -22.41 18.91
CA GLN A 373 -5.21 -23.82 19.17
C GLN A 373 -6.71 -24.12 19.34
N GLU A 374 -7.43 -23.21 19.96
CA GLU A 374 -8.88 -23.30 20.13
C GLU A 374 -9.61 -23.14 18.78
N ARG A 375 -9.23 -22.17 17.95
CA ARG A 375 -9.77 -22.00 16.58
C ARG A 375 -9.48 -23.22 15.72
N LEU A 376 -8.28 -23.82 15.81
CA LEU A 376 -7.94 -25.05 15.09
C LEU A 376 -8.74 -26.26 15.58
N ALA A 377 -9.02 -26.38 16.89
CA ALA A 377 -9.89 -27.43 17.43
C ALA A 377 -11.31 -27.31 16.88
N THR A 378 -11.86 -26.09 16.82
CA THR A 378 -13.14 -25.77 16.21
C THR A 378 -13.14 -26.11 14.72
N ALA A 379 -12.10 -25.73 14.00
CA ALA A 379 -11.98 -26.04 12.56
C ALA A 379 -11.98 -27.55 12.29
N ARG A 380 -11.29 -28.34 13.10
CA ARG A 380 -11.29 -29.82 12.97
C ARG A 380 -12.67 -30.40 13.24
N ARG A 381 -13.36 -29.92 14.29
CA ARG A 381 -14.72 -30.35 14.64
C ARG A 381 -15.70 -30.05 13.51
N ASP A 382 -15.62 -28.87 12.93
CA ASP A 382 -16.60 -28.35 11.98
C ASP A 382 -16.18 -28.61 10.53
N GLY A 383 -15.01 -29.21 10.29
CA GLY A 383 -14.52 -29.64 8.98
C GLY A 383 -14.09 -28.48 8.07
N TYR A 384 -13.50 -27.42 8.65
CA TYR A 384 -12.81 -26.37 7.90
C TYR A 384 -11.39 -26.85 7.49
N GLU A 385 -10.87 -26.29 6.42
CA GLU A 385 -9.59 -26.70 5.87
C GLU A 385 -8.43 -26.19 6.74
N ILE A 386 -7.51 -27.09 7.02
CA ILE A 386 -6.27 -26.86 7.80
C ILE A 386 -5.09 -27.39 7.00
N VAL A 387 -4.06 -26.61 6.84
CA VAL A 387 -2.81 -26.97 6.20
C VAL A 387 -1.66 -26.45 7.05
N ASP A 388 -0.62 -27.27 7.22
CA ASP A 388 0.61 -26.94 7.94
C ASP A 388 0.42 -26.19 9.26
N GLY A 389 -0.52 -26.70 10.07
CA GLY A 389 -0.77 -26.16 11.41
C GLY A 389 -1.48 -24.81 11.46
N GLY A 390 -2.12 -24.37 10.38
CA GLY A 390 -2.94 -23.18 10.31
C GLY A 390 -4.25 -23.39 9.55
N LEU A 391 -5.20 -22.50 9.71
CA LEU A 391 -6.38 -22.40 8.85
C LEU A 391 -5.93 -22.04 7.43
N ALA A 392 -6.54 -22.64 6.42
CA ALA A 392 -6.16 -22.46 5.03
C ALA A 392 -7.19 -21.60 4.29
N LEU A 393 -6.85 -20.33 4.04
CA LEU A 393 -7.77 -19.37 3.41
C LEU A 393 -8.18 -19.81 1.98
N SER A 394 -7.31 -20.54 1.26
CA SER A 394 -7.64 -21.13 -0.05
C SER A 394 -8.66 -22.26 0.03
N GLY A 395 -8.97 -22.77 1.22
CA GLY A 395 -9.97 -23.83 1.43
C GLY A 395 -11.39 -23.32 1.20
N PRO A 396 -12.21 -23.97 0.36
CA PRO A 396 -13.49 -23.45 -0.07
C PRO A 396 -14.47 -23.19 1.08
N LYS A 397 -14.50 -24.05 2.09
CA LYS A 397 -15.39 -23.90 3.24
C LYS A 397 -14.90 -22.82 4.19
N TYR A 398 -13.60 -22.79 4.47
CA TYR A 398 -13.03 -21.76 5.33
C TYR A 398 -13.07 -20.38 4.67
N TYR A 399 -12.76 -20.28 3.37
CA TYR A 399 -12.91 -19.03 2.62
C TYR A 399 -14.30 -18.44 2.75
N ALA A 400 -15.34 -19.26 2.52
CA ALA A 400 -16.72 -18.81 2.63
C ALA A 400 -17.05 -18.25 4.03
N ARG A 401 -16.56 -18.92 5.09
CA ARG A 401 -16.78 -18.46 6.48
C ARG A 401 -16.03 -17.17 6.79
N PHE A 402 -14.76 -17.09 6.37
CA PHE A 402 -13.93 -15.90 6.60
C PHE A 402 -14.50 -14.69 5.83
N HIS A 403 -14.86 -14.90 4.56
CA HIS A 403 -15.51 -13.88 3.71
C HIS A 403 -16.83 -13.39 4.32
N GLU A 404 -17.68 -14.29 4.82
CA GLU A 404 -18.91 -13.92 5.55
C GLU A 404 -18.59 -13.00 6.74
N ALA A 405 -17.61 -13.37 7.57
CA ALA A 405 -17.23 -12.62 8.76
C ALA A 405 -16.78 -11.19 8.42
N VAL A 406 -15.83 -11.02 7.49
CA VAL A 406 -15.34 -9.68 7.13
C VAL A 406 -16.38 -8.84 6.42
N THR A 407 -17.26 -9.46 5.62
CA THR A 407 -18.40 -8.77 4.97
C THR A 407 -19.41 -8.26 5.99
N GLU A 408 -19.74 -9.09 7.01
CA GLU A 408 -20.62 -8.68 8.10
C GLU A 408 -20.05 -7.47 8.86
N MET A 409 -18.75 -7.46 9.14
CA MET A 409 -18.08 -6.35 9.84
C MET A 409 -18.23 -5.02 9.08
N VAL A 410 -18.08 -5.04 7.76
CA VAL A 410 -18.28 -3.85 6.93
C VAL A 410 -19.74 -3.44 6.86
N THR A 411 -20.63 -4.36 6.52
CA THR A 411 -22.00 -4.04 6.14
C THR A 411 -22.92 -3.78 7.33
N LYS A 412 -22.69 -4.47 8.45
CA LYS A 412 -23.51 -4.38 9.65
C LYS A 412 -22.97 -3.40 10.69
N TYR A 413 -21.66 -3.34 10.85
CA TYR A 413 -21.03 -2.55 11.91
C TYR A 413 -20.23 -1.35 11.41
N GLY A 414 -20.12 -1.15 10.09
CA GLY A 414 -19.45 0.00 9.49
C GLY A 414 -17.93 0.03 9.72
N VAL A 415 -17.33 -1.13 9.98
CA VAL A 415 -15.86 -1.25 10.14
C VAL A 415 -15.15 -0.58 8.96
N ASN A 416 -14.11 0.22 9.25
CA ASN A 416 -13.35 0.97 8.27
C ASN A 416 -11.88 0.55 8.13
N GLN A 417 -11.45 -0.40 8.96
CA GLN A 417 -10.08 -0.91 8.95
C GLN A 417 -10.05 -2.42 9.24
N PHE A 418 -9.22 -3.13 8.47
CA PHE A 418 -8.83 -4.51 8.78
C PHE A 418 -7.33 -4.62 9.01
N LYS A 419 -6.94 -5.25 10.11
CA LYS A 419 -5.62 -5.83 10.32
C LYS A 419 -5.75 -7.32 10.02
N LEU A 420 -5.30 -7.76 8.84
CA LEU A 420 -5.27 -9.17 8.46
C LEU A 420 -3.90 -9.75 8.83
N ASP A 421 -3.87 -10.54 9.89
CA ASP A 421 -2.66 -10.95 10.58
C ASP A 421 -2.35 -12.44 10.40
N GLY A 422 -1.17 -12.71 9.85
CA GLY A 422 -0.67 -14.08 9.66
C GLY A 422 -1.11 -14.72 8.35
N THR A 423 -0.11 -15.06 7.55
CA THR A 423 -0.24 -15.78 6.27
C THR A 423 0.74 -16.96 6.22
N GLY A 424 0.76 -17.75 7.32
CA GLY A 424 1.70 -18.87 7.45
C GLY A 424 1.60 -19.92 6.35
N ASN A 425 0.43 -20.01 5.69
CA ASN A 425 0.21 -20.93 4.56
C ASN A 425 0.26 -20.21 3.20
N ALA A 426 0.93 -19.08 3.13
CA ALA A 426 0.91 -18.13 2.01
C ALA A 426 0.96 -18.77 0.61
N ASP A 427 1.91 -19.67 0.38
CA ASP A 427 2.14 -20.32 -0.90
C ASP A 427 1.49 -21.73 -1.00
N LEU A 428 0.74 -22.15 0.01
CA LEU A 428 0.07 -23.43 0.01
C LEU A 428 -1.32 -23.34 -0.62
N VAL A 429 -1.80 -24.45 -1.16
CA VAL A 429 -3.11 -24.57 -1.76
C VAL A 429 -3.82 -25.84 -1.29
N VAL A 430 -5.10 -25.72 -0.98
CA VAL A 430 -5.95 -26.84 -0.58
C VAL A 430 -6.55 -27.50 -1.82
N LYS A 431 -6.68 -28.81 -1.79
CA LYS A 431 -7.36 -29.55 -2.86
C LYS A 431 -8.79 -29.04 -3.05
N GLY A 432 -9.13 -28.70 -4.28
CA GLY A 432 -10.46 -28.15 -4.64
C GLY A 432 -10.58 -26.64 -4.47
N SER A 433 -9.48 -25.97 -4.17
CA SER A 433 -9.41 -24.50 -4.15
C SER A 433 -9.74 -23.89 -5.52
N ALA A 434 -10.36 -22.72 -5.48
CA ALA A 434 -10.51 -21.85 -6.65
C ALA A 434 -9.32 -20.89 -6.82
N PHE A 435 -8.38 -20.89 -5.86
CA PHE A 435 -7.23 -19.97 -5.77
C PHE A 435 -5.93 -20.74 -5.90
N SER A 436 -4.90 -20.10 -6.43
CA SER A 436 -3.57 -20.69 -6.61
C SER A 436 -2.77 -20.80 -5.30
N SER A 437 -3.16 -20.03 -4.28
CA SER A 437 -2.53 -20.06 -2.95
C SER A 437 -3.42 -19.35 -1.92
N ASP A 438 -3.04 -19.39 -0.64
CA ASP A 438 -3.70 -18.59 0.41
C ASP A 438 -3.50 -17.08 0.19
N PHE A 439 -2.36 -16.66 -0.36
CA PHE A 439 -2.16 -15.26 -0.77
C PHE A 439 -3.09 -14.84 -1.91
N ASP A 440 -3.27 -15.70 -2.90
CA ASP A 440 -4.21 -15.44 -3.99
C ASP A 440 -5.66 -15.32 -3.48
N ALA A 441 -6.05 -16.18 -2.54
CA ALA A 441 -7.33 -16.09 -1.84
C ALA A 441 -7.48 -14.76 -1.07
N ALA A 442 -6.42 -14.31 -0.39
CA ALA A 442 -6.41 -13.03 0.33
C ALA A 442 -6.57 -11.84 -0.64
N ILE A 443 -5.91 -11.87 -1.78
CA ILE A 443 -6.02 -10.84 -2.83
C ILE A 443 -7.48 -10.73 -3.33
N HIS A 444 -8.12 -11.86 -3.60
CA HIS A 444 -9.52 -11.89 -4.03
C HIS A 444 -10.47 -11.37 -2.93
N LEU A 445 -10.27 -11.80 -1.69
CA LEU A 445 -11.04 -11.32 -0.54
C LEU A 445 -10.97 -9.79 -0.40
N ILE A 446 -9.75 -9.23 -0.47
CA ILE A 446 -9.54 -7.78 -0.38
C ILE A 446 -10.21 -7.06 -1.56
N GLY A 447 -10.13 -7.63 -2.76
CA GLY A 447 -10.82 -7.11 -3.93
C GLY A 447 -12.33 -7.00 -3.72
N ASP A 448 -12.95 -8.01 -3.10
CA ASP A 448 -14.37 -7.98 -2.78
C ASP A 448 -14.70 -6.97 -1.67
N LEU A 449 -13.88 -6.86 -0.65
CA LEU A 449 -14.05 -5.85 0.40
C LEU A 449 -13.99 -4.43 -0.14
N ARG A 450 -13.05 -4.14 -1.07
CA ARG A 450 -12.94 -2.82 -1.69
C ARG A 450 -14.11 -2.49 -2.63
N LYS A 451 -14.77 -3.48 -3.23
CA LYS A 451 -16.03 -3.27 -3.97
C LYS A 451 -17.17 -2.84 -3.04
N LEU A 452 -17.20 -3.38 -1.80
CA LEU A 452 -18.19 -3.00 -0.79
C LEU A 452 -17.93 -1.62 -0.20
N LYS A 453 -16.67 -1.32 0.12
CA LYS A 453 -16.23 -0.07 0.75
C LYS A 453 -14.86 0.33 0.21
N PRO A 454 -14.79 1.17 -0.83
CA PRO A 454 -13.54 1.52 -1.51
C PRO A 454 -12.50 2.22 -0.64
N ASP A 455 -12.93 2.91 0.42
CA ASP A 455 -12.09 3.66 1.35
C ASP A 455 -11.62 2.85 2.57
N LEU A 456 -11.89 1.54 2.63
CA LEU A 456 -11.35 0.66 3.67
C LEU A 456 -9.84 0.81 3.79
N TYR A 457 -9.34 0.84 5.01
CA TYR A 457 -7.92 0.69 5.29
C TYR A 457 -7.60 -0.81 5.49
N ILE A 458 -6.74 -1.36 4.66
CA ILE A 458 -6.33 -2.76 4.72
C ILE A 458 -4.85 -2.82 5.09
N ASN A 459 -4.56 -3.38 6.26
CA ASN A 459 -3.22 -3.68 6.70
C ASN A 459 -2.97 -5.20 6.64
N LEU A 460 -1.94 -5.61 5.90
CA LEU A 460 -1.44 -6.98 5.89
C LEU A 460 -0.23 -7.08 6.80
N THR A 461 -0.19 -8.08 7.69
CA THR A 461 0.91 -8.22 8.63
C THR A 461 1.80 -9.43 8.36
N SER A 462 2.08 -10.21 9.39
CA SER A 462 3.05 -11.33 9.36
C SER A 462 2.90 -12.25 8.17
N GLY A 463 4.02 -12.55 7.53
CA GLY A 463 4.13 -13.37 6.33
C GLY A 463 4.16 -12.57 5.03
N THR A 464 3.84 -11.27 5.05
CA THR A 464 4.07 -10.40 3.89
C THR A 464 5.54 -9.99 3.78
N TYR A 465 5.94 -9.55 2.61
CA TYR A 465 7.30 -9.15 2.25
C TYR A 465 7.25 -7.86 1.41
N PRO A 466 8.35 -7.09 1.29
CA PRO A 466 8.32 -5.75 0.68
C PRO A 466 8.24 -5.77 -0.86
N SER A 467 7.21 -6.43 -1.39
CA SER A 467 6.79 -6.25 -2.77
C SER A 467 5.92 -5.00 -2.89
N PRO A 468 6.29 -4.03 -3.74
CA PRO A 468 5.50 -2.80 -3.92
C PRO A 468 4.10 -3.09 -4.47
N PHE A 469 3.90 -4.21 -5.13
CA PHE A 469 2.60 -4.59 -5.72
C PHE A 469 1.56 -5.08 -4.70
N TRP A 470 1.92 -5.30 -3.44
CA TRP A 470 0.92 -5.43 -2.37
C TRP A 470 0.03 -4.21 -2.25
N LEU A 471 0.55 -3.02 -2.61
CA LEU A 471 -0.20 -1.76 -2.51
C LEU A 471 -1.32 -1.62 -3.54
N PHE A 472 -1.40 -2.50 -4.53
CA PHE A 472 -2.59 -2.63 -5.39
C PHE A 472 -3.81 -3.17 -4.64
N TYR A 473 -3.59 -3.75 -3.46
CA TYR A 473 -4.62 -4.41 -2.64
C TYR A 473 -4.68 -3.80 -1.24
N ALA A 474 -3.56 -3.75 -0.53
CA ALA A 474 -3.43 -3.25 0.83
C ALA A 474 -2.97 -1.78 0.88
N ASP A 475 -3.15 -1.12 2.02
CA ASP A 475 -2.62 0.22 2.28
C ASP A 475 -1.22 0.14 2.91
N SER A 476 -0.96 -0.88 3.74
CA SER A 476 0.32 -1.10 4.41
C SER A 476 0.62 -2.58 4.61
N ILE A 477 1.92 -2.87 4.77
CA ILE A 477 2.42 -4.22 5.11
C ILE A 477 3.29 -4.18 6.36
N TRP A 478 3.58 -5.35 6.93
CA TRP A 478 4.45 -5.53 8.07
C TRP A 478 5.92 -5.19 7.75
N ARG A 479 6.61 -4.53 8.72
CA ARG A 479 8.03 -4.18 8.62
C ARG A 479 9.00 -5.36 8.72
N GLY A 480 8.52 -6.54 9.19
CA GLY A 480 9.36 -7.68 9.55
C GLY A 480 9.62 -7.77 11.07
N GLY A 481 10.34 -8.80 11.49
CA GLY A 481 10.72 -9.05 12.87
C GLY A 481 9.57 -9.36 13.83
N ASP A 482 9.87 -9.27 15.12
CA ASP A 482 8.92 -9.54 16.20
C ASP A 482 8.11 -8.29 16.60
N ASP A 483 6.99 -8.50 17.29
CA ASP A 483 6.10 -7.45 17.78
C ASP A 483 6.83 -6.42 18.65
N THR A 484 7.60 -6.90 19.62
CA THR A 484 8.44 -6.09 20.50
C THR A 484 9.70 -6.86 20.88
N GLU A 485 10.84 -6.26 20.57
CA GLU A 485 12.16 -6.70 21.01
C GLU A 485 13.04 -5.48 21.30
N PHE A 486 14.27 -5.71 21.72
CA PHE A 486 15.15 -4.65 22.20
C PHE A 486 16.55 -4.79 21.61
N ALA A 487 17.04 -3.76 20.92
CA ALA A 487 18.37 -3.70 20.34
C ALA A 487 19.12 -2.45 20.82
N GLY A 488 20.45 -2.50 20.79
CA GLY A 488 21.28 -1.36 21.16
C GLY A 488 21.37 -1.07 22.65
N VAL A 489 21.45 0.18 23.03
CA VAL A 489 21.75 0.69 24.37
C VAL A 489 20.66 1.66 24.85
N GLY A 490 20.71 2.07 26.14
CA GLY A 490 19.79 3.03 26.72
C GLY A 490 18.61 2.39 27.47
N SER A 491 17.55 3.17 27.69
CA SER A 491 16.30 2.72 28.30
C SER A 491 15.62 1.65 27.45
N SER A 492 14.63 0.95 27.99
CA SER A 492 13.83 -0.01 27.20
C SER A 492 13.19 0.67 26.00
N ARG A 493 12.72 1.92 26.14
CA ARG A 493 12.11 2.68 25.06
C ARG A 493 13.10 3.03 23.94
N GLU A 494 14.31 3.51 24.29
CA GLU A 494 15.37 3.78 23.30
C GLU A 494 15.80 2.51 22.56
N ARG A 495 15.88 1.38 23.27
CA ARG A 495 16.21 0.08 22.68
C ARG A 495 15.09 -0.47 21.82
N TRP A 496 13.82 -0.20 22.17
CA TRP A 496 12.65 -0.52 21.34
C TRP A 496 12.67 0.26 20.02
N ILE A 497 12.88 1.58 20.06
CA ILE A 497 12.98 2.41 18.86
C ILE A 497 14.11 1.88 17.96
N THR A 498 15.25 1.54 18.55
CA THR A 498 16.41 1.01 17.80
C THR A 498 16.09 -0.34 17.13
N TYR A 499 15.43 -1.24 17.84
CA TYR A 499 15.00 -2.53 17.30
C TYR A 499 14.03 -2.37 16.13
N ARG A 500 12.94 -1.62 16.35
CA ARG A 500 11.92 -1.34 15.32
C ARG A 500 12.53 -0.83 14.02
N ASP A 501 13.43 0.15 14.14
CA ASP A 501 14.02 0.81 12.98
C ASP A 501 15.12 -0.07 12.34
N ALA A 502 15.83 -0.88 13.13
CA ALA A 502 16.81 -1.84 12.61
C ALA A 502 16.13 -2.96 11.78
N ASP A 503 15.01 -3.48 12.24
CA ASP A 503 14.24 -4.46 11.46
C ASP A 503 13.66 -3.84 10.18
N THR A 504 13.16 -2.60 10.26
CA THR A 504 12.72 -1.87 9.06
C THR A 504 13.86 -1.75 8.04
N TYR A 505 15.06 -1.44 8.51
CA TYR A 505 16.25 -1.34 7.64
C TYR A 505 16.62 -2.67 7.00
N ASP A 506 16.67 -3.75 7.79
CA ASP A 506 17.07 -5.06 7.31
C ASP A 506 16.02 -5.70 6.39
N GLU A 507 14.77 -5.72 6.82
CA GLU A 507 13.71 -6.48 6.17
C GLU A 507 13.02 -5.71 5.03
N VAL A 508 13.12 -4.38 5.01
CA VAL A 508 12.46 -3.57 3.98
C VAL A 508 13.45 -2.76 3.16
N VAL A 509 14.25 -1.90 3.79
CA VAL A 509 15.14 -1.00 3.05
C VAL A 509 16.16 -1.76 2.19
N LYS A 510 16.75 -2.83 2.74
CA LYS A 510 17.69 -3.68 2.02
C LYS A 510 17.01 -4.70 1.10
N ALA A 511 15.88 -5.28 1.52
CA ALA A 511 15.22 -6.36 0.80
C ALA A 511 14.34 -5.88 -0.36
N GLY A 512 13.72 -4.70 -0.24
CA GLY A 512 12.82 -4.13 -1.25
C GLY A 512 13.16 -2.70 -1.60
N ARG A 513 14.24 -2.46 -2.34
CA ARG A 513 14.80 -1.12 -2.62
C ARG A 513 13.82 -0.09 -3.20
N LEU A 514 12.78 -0.54 -3.88
CA LEU A 514 11.72 0.31 -4.45
C LEU A 514 10.39 0.21 -3.68
N PHE A 515 10.35 -0.50 -2.54
CA PHE A 515 9.19 -0.49 -1.67
C PHE A 515 9.07 0.87 -0.96
N PRO A 516 7.90 1.56 -1.01
CA PRO A 516 7.74 2.86 -0.39
C PRO A 516 7.63 2.74 1.13
N LEU A 517 8.56 3.35 1.86
CA LEU A 517 8.58 3.33 3.34
C LEU A 517 7.37 4.04 3.96
N ASN A 518 6.62 4.80 3.18
CA ASN A 518 5.37 5.43 3.59
C ASN A 518 4.23 4.44 3.85
N SER A 519 4.39 3.15 3.53
CA SER A 519 3.32 2.14 3.52
C SER A 519 3.64 0.95 4.43
N LEU A 520 4.23 1.23 5.59
CA LEU A 520 4.60 0.22 6.58
C LEU A 520 3.72 0.27 7.82
N MET A 521 3.44 -0.90 8.37
CA MET A 521 3.08 -1.11 9.77
C MET A 521 4.37 -1.25 10.57
N LEU A 522 4.72 -0.24 11.34
CA LEU A 522 5.95 -0.21 12.14
C LEU A 522 5.79 -0.81 13.54
N HIS A 523 4.55 -1.16 13.93
CA HIS A 523 4.15 -1.58 15.26
C HIS A 523 4.38 -0.49 16.31
N GLY A 524 4.16 0.67 15.97
CA GLY A 524 3.92 1.96 16.47
C GLY A 524 4.53 2.48 17.74
N ILE A 525 3.76 3.41 18.29
CA ILE A 525 4.04 4.04 19.56
C ILE A 525 3.47 3.12 20.65
N VAL A 526 4.35 2.57 21.50
CA VAL A 526 3.96 1.62 22.54
C VAL A 526 4.14 2.20 23.94
N TYR A 527 3.02 2.49 24.62
CA TYR A 527 3.02 2.86 26.05
C TYR A 527 1.76 2.27 26.71
N ALA A 528 1.81 0.97 27.02
CA ALA A 528 0.62 0.23 27.39
C ALA A 528 0.87 -0.75 28.54
N GLN A 529 -0.17 -1.01 29.33
CA GLN A 529 -0.09 -1.77 30.58
C GLN A 529 0.35 -3.23 30.41
N LYS A 530 0.11 -3.82 29.23
CA LYS A 530 0.48 -5.20 28.92
C LYS A 530 1.73 -5.31 28.03
N ALA A 531 2.32 -4.17 27.63
CA ALA A 531 3.54 -4.16 26.82
C ALA A 531 4.77 -4.51 27.68
N PRO A 532 5.50 -5.59 27.38
CA PRO A 532 6.70 -5.94 28.12
C PRO A 532 7.71 -4.80 28.10
N HIS A 533 8.15 -4.34 29.29
CA HIS A 533 9.14 -3.29 29.47
C HIS A 533 8.79 -1.91 28.88
N LEU A 534 7.58 -1.70 28.34
CA LEU A 534 7.10 -0.43 27.78
C LEU A 534 5.83 0.08 28.46
N SER A 535 5.52 -0.46 29.65
CA SER A 535 4.44 0.02 30.53
C SER A 535 4.86 1.17 31.44
N THR A 536 6.12 1.58 31.40
CA THR A 536 6.69 2.71 32.13
C THR A 536 7.66 3.49 31.25
N ASP A 537 7.95 4.73 31.63
CA ASP A 537 8.91 5.59 30.90
C ASP A 537 9.87 6.31 31.87
N PRO A 538 10.76 5.57 32.55
CA PRO A 538 11.66 6.15 33.56
C PRO A 538 12.70 7.12 32.96
N GLY A 539 13.00 7.00 31.66
CA GLY A 539 13.90 7.90 30.93
C GLY A 539 13.24 9.20 30.48
N GLY A 540 11.93 9.26 30.42
CA GLY A 540 11.21 10.37 29.82
C GLY A 540 11.34 10.43 28.28
N ASP A 541 11.53 9.26 27.65
CA ASP A 541 11.90 9.13 26.23
C ASP A 541 10.65 9.07 25.31
N PHE A 542 9.43 9.08 25.86
CA PHE A 542 8.19 8.92 25.08
C PHE A 542 8.07 9.95 23.97
N ARG A 543 8.44 11.20 24.22
CA ARG A 543 8.44 12.25 23.20
C ARG A 543 9.39 11.96 22.04
N ASN A 544 10.56 11.37 22.32
CA ASN A 544 11.51 10.95 21.29
C ASN A 544 10.91 9.84 20.41
N GLU A 545 10.22 8.87 21.03
CA GLU A 545 9.49 7.84 20.28
C GLU A 545 8.43 8.45 19.37
N VAL A 546 7.60 9.37 19.88
CA VAL A 546 6.56 10.06 19.11
C VAL A 546 7.17 10.80 17.91
N ARG A 547 8.22 11.61 18.13
CA ARG A 547 8.88 12.38 17.06
C ARG A 547 9.56 11.48 16.03
N SER A 548 10.28 10.48 16.48
CA SER A 548 10.91 9.47 15.61
C SER A 548 9.85 8.76 14.77
N TYR A 549 8.76 8.30 15.39
CA TYR A 549 7.70 7.56 14.72
C TYR A 549 6.99 8.39 13.63
N PHE A 550 6.49 9.57 13.98
CA PHE A 550 5.82 10.43 12.99
C PHE A 550 6.77 10.94 11.92
N GLY A 551 8.07 11.06 12.26
CA GLY A 551 9.14 11.43 11.33
C GLY A 551 9.42 10.37 10.25
N THR A 552 9.01 9.11 10.44
CA THR A 552 9.13 8.06 9.42
C THR A 552 8.30 8.34 8.18
N GLY A 553 7.25 9.16 8.29
CA GLY A 553 6.32 9.44 7.20
C GLY A 553 5.40 8.27 6.85
N THR A 554 5.37 7.17 7.65
CA THR A 554 4.43 6.09 7.39
C THR A 554 2.99 6.55 7.48
N GLN A 555 2.14 6.04 6.58
CA GLN A 555 0.72 6.40 6.58
C GLN A 555 -0.05 5.76 7.75
N LEU A 556 0.27 4.52 8.14
CA LEU A 556 -0.33 3.86 9.29
C LEU A 556 0.32 4.37 10.57
N GLN A 557 -0.43 5.16 11.32
CA GLN A 557 0.02 5.78 12.56
C GLN A 557 -0.67 5.07 13.74
N GLU A 558 0.10 4.24 14.45
CA GLU A 558 -0.44 3.27 15.41
C GLU A 558 -0.21 3.74 16.85
N LEU A 559 -1.25 3.70 17.66
CA LEU A 559 -1.21 4.00 19.09
C LEU A 559 -1.55 2.74 19.89
N TYR A 560 -0.53 2.07 20.43
CA TYR A 560 -0.68 1.02 21.44
C TYR A 560 -0.50 1.66 22.81
N VAL A 561 -1.54 2.34 23.27
CA VAL A 561 -1.45 3.15 24.50
C VAL A 561 -2.55 2.79 25.50
N THR A 562 -2.18 2.73 26.80
CA THR A 562 -3.15 2.70 27.89
C THR A 562 -3.37 4.14 28.37
N PRO A 563 -4.57 4.70 28.19
CA PRO A 563 -4.82 6.12 28.49
C PRO A 563 -4.38 6.57 29.90
N ALA A 564 -4.52 5.71 30.89
CA ALA A 564 -4.17 6.02 32.29
C ALA A 564 -2.65 6.15 32.54
N LEU A 565 -1.80 5.69 31.62
CA LEU A 565 -0.34 5.81 31.74
C LEU A 565 0.18 7.14 31.20
N LEU A 566 -0.56 7.80 30.30
CA LEU A 566 -0.12 9.01 29.63
C LEU A 566 -0.41 10.24 30.48
N THR A 567 0.60 11.11 30.60
CA THR A 567 0.46 12.44 31.18
C THR A 567 -0.18 13.43 30.18
N ALA A 568 -0.57 14.61 30.64
CA ALA A 568 -1.05 15.67 29.75
C ALA A 568 0.01 16.05 28.69
N ALA A 569 1.28 16.06 29.05
CA ALA A 569 2.40 16.35 28.15
C ALA A 569 2.58 15.26 27.06
N ASP A 570 2.35 14.00 27.40
CA ASP A 570 2.40 12.90 26.41
C ASP A 570 1.28 13.02 25.38
N TRP A 571 0.06 13.31 25.85
CA TRP A 571 -1.08 13.57 24.97
C TRP A 571 -0.87 14.81 24.07
N ASP A 572 -0.21 15.87 24.61
CA ASP A 572 0.13 17.06 23.83
C ASP A 572 1.15 16.72 22.74
N ALA A 573 2.19 15.92 23.06
CA ALA A 573 3.19 15.48 22.09
C ALA A 573 2.56 14.63 20.96
N LEU A 574 1.68 13.70 21.28
CA LEU A 574 0.93 12.92 20.30
C LEU A 574 0.08 13.80 19.39
N ALA A 575 -0.64 14.74 19.99
CA ALA A 575 -1.53 15.64 19.23
C ALA A 575 -0.76 16.61 18.32
N GLU A 576 0.37 17.13 18.79
CA GLU A 576 1.26 17.99 17.99
C GLU A 576 1.81 17.24 16.77
N ALA A 577 2.35 16.04 17.00
CA ALA A 577 2.92 15.23 15.93
C ALA A 577 1.89 14.74 14.90
N ALA A 578 0.70 14.34 15.36
CA ALA A 578 -0.40 13.95 14.47
C ALA A 578 -0.86 15.14 13.58
N LYS A 579 -1.00 16.32 14.17
CA LYS A 579 -1.34 17.52 13.40
C LYS A 579 -0.23 17.91 12.42
N TRP A 580 1.02 17.79 12.84
CA TRP A 580 2.18 18.05 11.99
C TRP A 580 2.21 17.09 10.79
N SER A 581 2.06 15.82 11.03
CA SER A 581 2.03 14.79 9.96
C SER A 581 0.91 15.06 8.95
N ARG A 582 -0.29 15.36 9.41
CA ARG A 582 -1.44 15.69 8.53
C ARG A 582 -1.22 16.94 7.68
N ARG A 583 -0.51 17.95 8.19
CA ARG A 583 -0.16 19.15 7.40
C ARG A 583 0.93 18.89 6.37
N ASN A 584 1.67 17.81 6.51
CA ASN A 584 2.84 17.48 5.71
C ASN A 584 2.66 16.27 4.77
N VAL A 585 1.43 15.82 4.57
CA VAL A 585 1.08 14.64 3.74
C VAL A 585 1.75 14.70 2.36
N SER A 586 1.69 15.86 1.68
CA SER A 586 2.25 16.05 0.33
C SER A 586 3.78 15.91 0.25
N THR A 587 4.48 16.08 1.37
CA THR A 587 5.93 15.90 1.43
C THR A 587 6.28 14.53 2.00
N LEU A 588 5.62 14.11 3.09
CA LEU A 588 5.90 12.84 3.77
C LEU A 588 5.64 11.61 2.90
N VAL A 589 4.79 11.71 1.89
CA VAL A 589 4.60 10.62 0.92
C VAL A 589 5.90 10.17 0.25
N ASP A 590 6.88 11.08 0.08
CA ASP A 590 8.18 10.81 -0.54
C ASP A 590 9.20 10.14 0.41
N THR A 591 8.80 9.78 1.63
CA THR A 591 9.73 9.32 2.66
C THR A 591 10.63 8.17 2.21
N HIS A 592 11.91 8.26 2.54
CA HIS A 592 12.93 7.26 2.29
C HIS A 592 14.01 7.31 3.37
N TRP A 593 14.81 6.25 3.43
CA TRP A 593 15.85 6.08 4.42
C TRP A 593 17.11 6.90 4.09
N ILE A 594 17.70 7.49 5.13
CA ILE A 594 19.03 8.13 5.07
C ILE A 594 19.91 7.69 6.26
N GLY A 595 21.21 7.71 6.06
CA GLY A 595 22.19 7.37 7.11
C GLY A 595 22.50 5.89 7.21
N GLY A 596 22.95 5.47 8.40
CA GLY A 596 23.52 4.16 8.64
C GLY A 596 22.53 3.11 9.16
N ASP A 597 23.10 2.01 9.65
CA ASP A 597 22.36 0.89 10.23
C ASP A 597 22.18 1.10 11.75
N PRO A 598 20.95 1.12 12.28
CA PRO A 598 20.68 1.28 13.71
C PRO A 598 21.28 0.17 14.59
N ARG A 599 21.48 -1.04 14.05
CA ARG A 599 22.09 -2.16 14.80
C ARG A 599 23.53 -1.86 15.22
N TRP A 600 24.22 -1.06 14.40
CA TRP A 600 25.57 -0.61 14.68
C TRP A 600 25.63 0.72 15.42
N LEU A 601 24.49 1.18 15.95
CA LEU A 601 24.35 2.48 16.62
C LEU A 601 24.78 3.66 15.75
N SER A 602 24.72 3.51 14.43
CA SER A 602 24.99 4.59 13.49
C SER A 602 23.83 5.58 13.46
N VAL A 603 24.12 6.86 13.28
CA VAL A 603 23.07 7.86 13.03
C VAL A 603 22.32 7.51 11.73
N TYR A 604 21.00 7.58 11.78
CA TYR A 604 20.10 7.28 10.68
C TYR A 604 18.88 8.20 10.72
N GLY A 605 18.03 8.09 9.70
CA GLY A 605 16.79 8.80 9.70
C GLY A 605 15.97 8.59 8.41
N TRP A 606 15.02 9.47 8.25
CA TRP A 606 14.14 9.54 7.08
C TRP A 606 14.20 10.93 6.46
N ALA A 607 14.15 10.97 5.14
CA ALA A 607 14.03 12.21 4.38
C ALA A 607 12.85 12.12 3.43
N SER A 608 12.25 13.25 3.17
CA SER A 608 11.14 13.43 2.23
C SER A 608 11.29 14.77 1.54
N TRP A 609 10.89 14.86 0.29
CA TRP A 609 10.98 16.11 -0.44
C TRP A 609 9.73 16.36 -1.31
N SER A 610 9.38 17.63 -1.42
CA SER A 610 8.46 18.17 -2.41
C SER A 610 9.02 19.49 -2.93
N PRO A 611 8.54 20.04 -4.06
CA PRO A 611 8.98 21.36 -4.56
C PRO A 611 8.84 22.49 -3.54
N GLU A 612 7.95 22.34 -2.55
CA GLU A 612 7.67 23.36 -1.52
C GLU A 612 8.61 23.26 -0.33
N LYS A 613 9.10 22.07 0.01
CA LYS A 613 10.00 21.82 1.15
C LYS A 613 10.58 20.42 1.18
N GLY A 614 11.69 20.29 1.95
CA GLY A 614 12.20 19.02 2.44
C GLY A 614 11.83 18.80 3.91
N ILE A 615 11.70 17.55 4.33
CA ILE A 615 11.57 17.13 5.73
C ILE A 615 12.65 16.09 6.00
N MET A 616 13.36 16.25 7.12
CA MET A 616 14.37 15.29 7.55
C MET A 616 14.21 15.01 9.04
N THR A 617 14.15 13.72 9.41
CA THR A 617 14.15 13.30 10.82
C THR A 617 15.37 12.41 11.03
N LEU A 618 16.30 12.86 11.89
CA LEU A 618 17.50 12.14 12.26
C LEU A 618 17.42 11.62 13.68
N ARG A 619 17.99 10.44 13.93
CA ARG A 619 18.13 9.86 15.26
C ARG A 619 19.57 9.38 15.50
N ASN A 620 20.11 9.75 16.66
CA ASN A 620 21.31 9.13 17.23
C ASN A 620 20.88 7.98 18.17
N PRO A 621 21.08 6.70 17.82
CA PRO A 621 20.66 5.57 18.66
C PRO A 621 21.67 5.21 19.76
N SER A 622 22.78 5.96 19.88
CA SER A 622 23.88 5.70 20.81
C SER A 622 23.72 6.50 22.11
N ASP A 623 24.30 5.97 23.19
CA ASP A 623 24.52 6.65 24.47
C ASP A 623 25.70 7.66 24.44
N LYS A 624 26.26 7.90 23.25
CA LYS A 624 27.33 8.87 23.01
C LYS A 624 26.88 9.88 21.97
N ALA A 625 27.39 11.11 22.10
CA ALA A 625 27.22 12.11 21.03
C ALA A 625 27.89 11.63 19.75
N GLN A 626 27.27 11.91 18.60
CA GLN A 626 27.78 11.55 17.28
C GLN A 626 27.62 12.71 16.30
N ASP A 627 28.58 12.81 15.40
CA ASP A 627 28.51 13.72 14.26
C ASP A 627 27.96 12.97 13.03
N PHE A 628 27.06 13.61 12.32
CA PHE A 628 26.50 13.08 11.09
C PHE A 628 26.59 14.11 9.97
N THR A 629 27.43 13.83 8.98
CA THR A 629 27.66 14.71 7.84
C THR A 629 26.87 14.24 6.64
N ILE A 630 26.02 15.09 6.07
CA ILE A 630 25.20 14.80 4.92
C ILE A 630 25.00 16.01 4.03
N ASP A 631 24.95 15.78 2.72
CA ASP A 631 24.54 16.74 1.70
C ASP A 631 23.03 16.64 1.45
N ILE A 632 22.30 17.76 1.51
CA ILE A 632 20.86 17.77 1.28
C ILE A 632 20.47 17.43 -0.16
N GLY A 633 21.35 17.65 -1.14
CA GLY A 633 21.13 17.20 -2.51
C GLY A 633 20.95 15.68 -2.59
N HIS A 634 21.76 14.95 -1.80
CA HIS A 634 21.64 13.50 -1.64
C HIS A 634 20.50 13.11 -0.69
N ALA A 635 20.38 13.81 0.46
CA ALA A 635 19.36 13.47 1.46
C ALA A 635 17.93 13.59 0.93
N PHE A 636 17.67 14.58 0.09
CA PHE A 636 16.38 14.80 -0.52
C PHE A 636 16.25 14.26 -1.95
N GLU A 637 17.30 13.62 -2.47
CA GLU A 637 17.36 13.17 -3.88
C GLU A 637 16.91 14.30 -4.83
N LEU A 638 17.48 15.50 -4.69
CA LEU A 638 17.02 16.69 -5.38
C LEU A 638 17.10 16.51 -6.91
N PRO A 639 16.01 16.78 -7.66
CA PRO A 639 16.09 16.83 -9.11
C PRO A 639 16.93 18.03 -9.57
N THR A 640 17.45 17.96 -10.79
CA THR A 640 18.37 18.99 -11.37
C THR A 640 17.84 20.41 -11.37
N ASN A 641 16.53 20.59 -11.34
CA ASN A 641 15.86 21.89 -11.37
C ASN A 641 15.33 22.32 -9.97
N ALA A 642 15.69 21.60 -8.91
CA ALA A 642 15.32 21.99 -7.54
C ALA A 642 16.15 23.21 -7.09
N ALA A 643 15.64 23.90 -6.08
CA ALA A 643 16.41 24.96 -5.41
C ALA A 643 17.69 24.37 -4.79
N GLU A 644 18.77 25.17 -4.78
CA GLU A 644 20.05 24.77 -4.18
C GLU A 644 20.16 25.17 -2.71
N HIS A 645 19.48 26.26 -2.28
CA HIS A 645 19.56 26.83 -0.94
C HIS A 645 18.27 26.60 -0.17
N TYR A 646 18.41 26.17 1.08
CA TYR A 646 17.29 25.89 1.98
C TYR A 646 17.56 26.47 3.37
N SER A 647 16.50 27.00 4.01
CA SER A 647 16.50 27.32 5.45
C SER A 647 15.70 26.25 6.19
N ALA A 648 16.34 25.55 7.12
CA ALA A 648 15.79 24.46 7.89
C ALA A 648 15.53 24.86 9.35
N HIS A 649 14.37 24.48 9.90
CA HIS A 649 13.98 24.74 11.28
C HIS A 649 13.21 23.55 11.88
N SER A 650 13.23 23.42 13.20
CA SER A 650 12.39 22.43 13.89
C SER A 650 10.92 22.81 13.82
N PRO A 651 10.01 21.85 13.52
CA PRO A 651 8.57 22.13 13.48
C PRO A 651 7.90 22.12 14.86
N TRP A 652 8.63 21.76 15.93
CA TRP A 652 8.07 21.54 17.25
C TRP A 652 7.96 22.85 18.06
N THR A 653 6.85 23.01 18.77
CA THR A 653 6.57 24.24 19.53
C THR A 653 7.65 24.57 20.55
N GLU A 654 8.23 23.57 21.21
CA GLU A 654 9.29 23.81 22.20
C GLU A 654 10.61 24.27 21.59
N ASP A 655 10.84 24.00 20.31
CA ASP A 655 12.08 24.32 19.58
C ASP A 655 11.99 25.67 18.83
N THR A 656 10.91 26.43 18.98
CA THR A 656 10.69 27.68 18.23
C THR A 656 11.77 28.75 18.46
N SER A 657 12.51 28.67 19.59
CA SER A 657 13.63 29.58 19.90
C SER A 657 14.96 29.13 19.26
N LEU A 658 15.04 27.94 18.69
CA LEU A 658 16.26 27.47 18.04
C LEU A 658 16.47 28.23 16.72
N PRO A 659 17.73 28.57 16.38
CA PRO A 659 18.02 29.24 15.11
C PRO A 659 17.73 28.30 13.93
N SER A 660 17.38 28.89 12.80
CA SER A 660 17.36 28.17 11.53
C SER A 660 18.77 27.76 11.09
N ILE A 661 18.84 26.71 10.31
CA ILE A 661 20.08 26.17 9.73
C ILE A 661 20.02 26.42 8.22
N ASP A 662 21.02 27.10 7.67
CA ASP A 662 21.12 27.26 6.22
C ASP A 662 21.86 26.03 5.64
N LEU A 663 21.23 25.39 4.65
CA LEU A 663 21.71 24.19 3.99
C LEU A 663 21.81 24.45 2.48
N THR A 664 22.89 23.98 1.85
CA THR A 664 23.12 24.16 0.42
C THR A 664 23.39 22.81 -0.24
N ALA A 665 22.69 22.50 -1.32
CA ALA A 665 22.94 21.28 -2.11
C ALA A 665 24.36 21.32 -2.69
N GLY A 666 25.04 20.19 -2.66
CA GLY A 666 26.46 20.09 -3.03
C GLY A 666 27.44 20.53 -1.93
N GLN A 667 26.96 20.98 -0.77
CA GLN A 667 27.78 21.36 0.38
C GLN A 667 27.36 20.56 1.61
N PRO A 668 28.16 19.54 2.02
CA PRO A 668 27.86 18.74 3.19
C PRO A 668 27.76 19.57 4.47
N TYR A 669 26.73 19.30 5.28
CA TYR A 669 26.53 19.89 6.59
C TYR A 669 26.70 18.82 7.68
N THR A 670 27.34 19.17 8.80
CA THR A 670 27.55 18.27 9.93
C THR A 670 26.57 18.58 11.07
N PHE A 671 25.72 17.63 11.39
CA PHE A 671 24.83 17.65 12.54
C PHE A 671 25.55 17.04 13.75
N HIS A 672 25.57 17.76 14.88
CA HIS A 672 26.08 17.28 16.15
C HIS A 672 24.91 16.79 17.00
N LEU A 673 24.76 15.47 17.14
CA LEU A 673 23.63 14.85 17.80
C LEU A 673 24.03 14.35 19.21
N ALA A 674 23.35 14.83 20.23
CA ALA A 674 23.50 14.34 21.60
C ALA A 674 23.08 12.85 21.70
N PRO A 675 23.42 12.13 22.77
CA PRO A 675 22.93 10.78 23.00
C PRO A 675 21.39 10.70 22.88
N PHE A 676 20.91 9.71 22.12
CA PHE A 676 19.49 9.41 21.87
C PHE A 676 18.67 10.56 21.26
N GLN A 677 19.32 11.61 20.80
CA GLN A 677 18.62 12.77 20.25
C GLN A 677 17.88 12.40 18.96
N VAL A 678 16.63 12.88 18.87
CA VAL A 678 15.81 12.92 17.66
C VAL A 678 15.69 14.38 17.21
N VAL A 679 16.05 14.65 15.97
CA VAL A 679 15.96 15.98 15.34
C VAL A 679 15.04 15.89 14.13
N THR A 680 14.00 16.71 14.10
CA THR A 680 13.14 16.87 12.92
C THR A 680 13.31 18.28 12.36
N LEU A 681 13.53 18.39 11.06
CA LEU A 681 13.71 19.66 10.35
C LEU A 681 12.76 19.76 9.16
N GLU A 682 12.11 20.93 9.01
CA GLU A 682 11.47 21.36 7.78
C GLU A 682 12.41 22.34 7.07
N ALA A 683 12.88 21.99 5.89
CA ALA A 683 13.80 22.78 5.06
C ALA A 683 13.04 23.41 3.90
N ARG A 684 12.96 24.75 3.88
CA ARG A 684 12.25 25.49 2.82
C ARG A 684 13.24 26.13 1.85
N PRO A 685 12.94 26.11 0.53
CA PRO A 685 13.73 26.84 -0.46
C PRO A 685 13.82 28.32 -0.10
N GLN A 686 15.02 28.91 -0.32
CA GLN A 686 15.30 30.35 -0.17
C GLN A 686 15.22 31.08 -1.50
#